data_2065e1e2b5af31cac729e8e9b9856061
#
_entry.id   2065e1e2b5af31cac729e8e9b9856061
#
_cell.length_a   1.000
_cell.length_b   1.000
_cell.length_c   1.000
_cell.angle_alpha   90.00
_cell.angle_beta   90.00
_cell.angle_gamma   90.00
#
_symmetry.space_group_name_H-M   'P 1'
#
loop_
_entity.id
_entity.type
_entity.pdbx_description
1 polymer ?
#
loop_
_entity_poly.entity_id
_entity_poly.type
_entity_poly.pdbx_seq_one_letter_code
_entity_poly.pdbx_strand_id
1 'polypeptide(L)'
;MEKEENILGTEKIGKLIRKFSIPCIISLLVNSLYNIVDQIFIGWGVGYLGNGATNVVFPLVMIGLAFSLMFGDGASAYLSLKLGEKKKDEAAKGVGNALAISTIVSVLFCAITLIFLPQLLTMFGCTETLKEYALKYGYVIAIGLPFSMIGTTLNSIIRSDGSPKYSMTTMLVGAVLNTILDPIFIFVFKMGVEGAAIATVISQILVFILNALYVKKFKSIKLSKESFKVKSSVAKKVSMLGISSFINQMSIVFVMATENNTLGKYGAESKFGAEIPITVLGIVMKISQILNSIIIGIAAGAQPIFGYNYGARKFDRVKTTLKTVLGSSLVISTIAFILFQTIPDKLISIFGSGDANYMEFACLAFRTYLMLCICNGIQIPSGIFFQAIGKSIISAILSISRQIAFLIPAMIIFGKMFGIHGVLFAGPFADGLAFILATIFLIREIRKLKHGNVKVVNKETIANTESKLSKHVVITIAREYASGGRYIGKLVADKLGIKLYDNEFISKVAEETGLSEEYIENNEQKRDALASLNNGYYSGLNNSDELFIKESELIKEVANKESCVIVGRCADFILSGRENVINVFVYSDMEDKINRATTYYGMDKSKAEKEIKRIDKLRANHYKYYTEKEWDNHSNYDICINSDAFGVEKSADLICELVESKLEMVKA
;
A
#
# COMPACT_ATOMS: atom_id res chain seq x y z
N MET A 1 -21.48 27.76 -0.45
CA MET A 1 -20.82 27.07 0.68
C MET A 1 -19.44 26.68 0.20
N GLU A 2 -18.41 27.41 0.61
CA GLU A 2 -17.01 27.05 0.34
C GLU A 2 -16.75 25.65 0.88
N LYS A 3 -16.31 24.76 0.01
CA LYS A 3 -15.87 23.41 0.40
C LYS A 3 -14.61 23.57 1.22
N GLU A 4 -14.67 23.44 2.55
CA GLU A 4 -13.48 23.36 3.39
C GLU A 4 -12.52 22.31 2.82
N GLU A 5 -11.42 22.77 2.23
CA GLU A 5 -10.35 21.90 1.77
C GLU A 5 -9.74 21.20 2.99
N ASN A 6 -9.55 19.88 2.88
CA ASN A 6 -8.95 19.08 3.95
C ASN A 6 -7.55 19.62 4.30
N ILE A 7 -7.28 19.82 5.59
CA ILE A 7 -6.02 20.35 6.12
C ILE A 7 -4.79 19.61 5.58
N LEU A 8 -4.90 18.32 5.24
CA LEU A 8 -3.81 17.51 4.67
C LEU A 8 -3.31 18.07 3.32
N GLY A 9 -4.19 18.75 2.58
CA GLY A 9 -3.88 19.34 1.27
C GLY A 9 -3.46 20.80 1.30
N THR A 10 -3.65 21.53 2.42
CA THR A 10 -3.47 22.99 2.50
C THR A 10 -2.43 23.44 3.51
N GLU A 11 -2.41 22.85 4.70
CA GLU A 11 -1.51 23.25 5.79
C GLU A 11 -0.04 23.02 5.44
N LYS A 12 0.89 23.80 6.06
CA LYS A 12 2.34 23.64 5.89
C LYS A 12 2.81 22.25 6.30
N ILE A 13 3.61 21.58 5.44
CA ILE A 13 4.05 20.18 5.64
C ILE A 13 4.74 19.97 6.99
N GLY A 14 5.65 20.84 7.39
CA GLY A 14 6.34 20.71 8.69
C GLY A 14 5.40 20.78 9.90
N LYS A 15 4.30 21.56 9.81
CA LYS A 15 3.28 21.62 10.86
C LYS A 15 2.42 20.35 10.87
N LEU A 16 2.08 19.82 9.69
CA LEU A 16 1.35 18.55 9.56
C LEU A 16 2.17 17.38 10.12
N ILE A 17 3.44 17.25 9.71
CA ILE A 17 4.30 16.18 10.22
C ILE A 17 4.37 16.22 11.74
N ARG A 18 4.65 17.38 12.35
CA ARG A 18 4.66 17.50 13.81
C ARG A 18 3.32 17.12 14.45
N LYS A 19 2.20 17.56 13.86
CA LYS A 19 0.85 17.29 14.37
C LYS A 19 0.49 15.80 14.35
N PHE A 20 0.97 15.04 13.36
CA PHE A 20 0.65 13.63 13.18
C PHE A 20 1.74 12.70 13.72
N SER A 21 3.03 13.03 13.51
CA SER A 21 4.13 12.13 13.88
C SER A 21 4.43 12.16 15.38
N ILE A 22 4.37 13.31 16.05
CA ILE A 22 4.66 13.37 17.50
C ILE A 22 3.70 12.47 18.30
N PRO A 23 2.35 12.54 18.11
CA PRO A 23 1.46 11.61 18.78
C PRO A 23 1.72 10.15 18.44
N CYS A 24 2.10 9.86 17.19
CA CYS A 24 2.39 8.50 16.76
C CYS A 24 3.67 7.95 17.43
N ILE A 25 4.72 8.76 17.51
CA ILE A 25 5.97 8.42 18.22
C ILE A 25 5.68 8.12 19.69
N ILE A 26 4.95 9.00 20.37
CA ILE A 26 4.59 8.82 21.78
C ILE A 26 3.81 7.52 21.98
N SER A 27 2.82 7.24 21.11
CA SER A 27 2.03 6.01 21.20
C SER A 27 2.90 4.75 21.09
N LEU A 28 3.83 4.72 20.12
CA LEU A 28 4.70 3.56 19.89
C LEU A 28 5.75 3.40 20.98
N LEU A 29 6.32 4.50 21.47
CA LEU A 29 7.26 4.46 22.61
C LEU A 29 6.59 3.96 23.87
N VAL A 30 5.41 4.46 24.19
CA VAL A 30 4.65 4.03 25.37
C VAL A 30 4.27 2.56 25.24
N ASN A 31 3.86 2.11 24.05
CA ASN A 31 3.59 0.71 23.80
C ASN A 31 4.82 -0.20 24.02
N SER A 32 6.00 0.26 23.62
CA SER A 32 7.25 -0.48 23.84
C SER A 32 7.65 -0.50 25.33
N LEU A 33 7.45 0.61 26.03
CA LEU A 33 7.82 0.74 27.44
C LEU A 33 6.88 -0.08 28.36
N TYR A 34 5.56 -0.04 28.13
CA TYR A 34 4.66 -0.78 29.00
C TYR A 34 4.86 -2.30 28.89
N ASN A 35 5.19 -2.83 27.71
CA ASN A 35 5.54 -4.25 27.56
C ASN A 35 6.77 -4.65 28.38
N ILE A 36 7.74 -3.75 28.54
CA ILE A 36 8.91 -3.98 29.40
C ILE A 36 8.49 -3.97 30.87
N VAL A 37 7.66 -3.01 31.28
CA VAL A 37 7.17 -2.88 32.66
C VAL A 37 6.33 -4.09 33.07
N ASP A 38 5.43 -4.58 32.20
CA ASP A 38 4.64 -5.78 32.43
C ASP A 38 5.54 -7.01 32.68
N GLN A 39 6.57 -7.22 31.84
CA GLN A 39 7.52 -8.32 32.06
C GLN A 39 8.30 -8.19 33.38
N ILE A 40 8.61 -6.97 33.83
CA ILE A 40 9.26 -6.72 35.10
C ILE A 40 8.34 -7.18 36.29
N PHE A 41 7.07 -6.75 36.24
CA PHE A 41 6.09 -7.16 37.30
C PHE A 41 5.85 -8.64 37.31
N ILE A 42 5.73 -9.32 36.18
CA ILE A 42 5.63 -10.77 36.07
C ILE A 42 6.89 -11.44 36.64
N GLY A 43 8.08 -10.93 36.30
CA GLY A 43 9.34 -11.43 36.81
C GLY A 43 9.45 -11.33 38.33
N TRP A 44 8.98 -10.23 38.93
CA TRP A 44 8.99 -10.06 40.40
C TRP A 44 7.92 -10.88 41.11
N GLY A 45 6.74 -11.06 40.50
CA GLY A 45 5.62 -11.72 41.13
C GLY A 45 5.57 -13.23 40.94
N VAL A 46 6.07 -13.73 39.82
CA VAL A 46 5.98 -15.14 39.42
C VAL A 46 7.35 -15.79 39.18
N GLY A 47 8.36 -14.96 38.96
CA GLY A 47 9.71 -15.39 38.63
C GLY A 47 9.91 -15.74 37.15
N TYR A 48 11.00 -16.45 36.86
CA TYR A 48 11.42 -16.77 35.51
C TYR A 48 10.42 -17.64 34.72
N LEU A 49 9.64 -18.49 35.40
CA LEU A 49 8.60 -19.32 34.77
C LEU A 49 7.45 -18.48 34.22
N GLY A 50 7.11 -17.36 34.90
CA GLY A 50 6.11 -16.40 34.39
C GLY A 50 6.57 -15.72 33.09
N ASN A 51 7.80 -15.23 33.07
CA ASN A 51 8.37 -14.66 31.87
C ASN A 51 8.54 -15.68 30.72
N GLY A 52 8.88 -16.94 31.07
CA GLY A 52 8.91 -18.03 30.10
C GLY A 52 7.55 -18.31 29.47
N ALA A 53 6.48 -18.29 30.26
CA ALA A 53 5.11 -18.46 29.79
C ALA A 53 4.68 -17.36 28.83
N THR A 54 4.94 -16.09 29.15
CA THR A 54 4.63 -14.95 28.24
C THR A 54 5.39 -15.03 26.93
N ASN A 55 6.66 -15.45 26.95
CA ASN A 55 7.47 -15.60 25.73
C ASN A 55 6.94 -16.70 24.80
N VAL A 56 6.41 -17.80 25.33
CA VAL A 56 5.82 -18.87 24.51
C VAL A 56 4.48 -18.46 23.90
N VAL A 57 3.70 -17.60 24.58
CA VAL A 57 2.44 -17.06 24.06
C VAL A 57 2.66 -15.90 23.09
N PHE A 58 3.80 -15.22 23.17
CA PHE A 58 4.12 -14.04 22.36
C PHE A 58 3.91 -14.20 20.84
N PRO A 59 4.28 -15.32 20.18
CA PRO A 59 4.00 -15.52 18.76
C PRO A 59 2.52 -15.41 18.39
N LEU A 60 1.60 -15.87 19.25
CA LEU A 60 0.16 -15.73 19.03
C LEU A 60 -0.27 -14.25 18.99
N VAL A 61 0.24 -13.47 19.94
CA VAL A 61 -0.02 -12.02 19.98
C VAL A 61 0.53 -11.32 18.74
N MET A 62 1.71 -11.73 18.26
CA MET A 62 2.34 -11.18 17.07
C MET A 62 1.55 -11.50 15.78
N ILE A 63 1.00 -12.71 15.66
CA ILE A 63 0.13 -13.09 14.54
C ILE A 63 -1.15 -12.23 14.56
N GLY A 64 -1.78 -12.06 15.73
CA GLY A 64 -2.94 -11.17 15.90
C GLY A 64 -2.62 -9.73 15.49
N LEU A 65 -1.46 -9.22 15.90
CA LEU A 65 -0.97 -7.90 15.54
C LEU A 65 -0.74 -7.78 14.02
N ALA A 66 -0.19 -8.81 13.38
CA ALA A 66 0.03 -8.83 11.93
C ALA A 66 -1.28 -8.65 11.15
N PHE A 67 -2.34 -9.37 11.52
CA PHE A 67 -3.66 -9.19 10.92
C PHE A 67 -4.25 -7.81 11.21
N SER A 68 -4.10 -7.31 12.44
CA SER A 68 -4.58 -5.98 12.83
C SER A 68 -3.97 -4.87 11.98
N LEU A 69 -2.65 -4.93 11.78
CA LEU A 69 -1.93 -3.96 10.95
C LEU A 69 -2.24 -4.14 9.46
N MET A 70 -2.47 -5.37 8.98
CA MET A 70 -2.91 -5.60 7.61
C MET A 70 -4.21 -4.84 7.31
N PHE A 71 -5.21 -4.96 8.17
CA PHE A 71 -6.48 -4.29 7.97
C PHE A 71 -6.43 -2.81 8.34
N GLY A 72 -5.72 -2.45 9.43
CA GLY A 72 -5.62 -1.08 9.94
C GLY A 72 -4.83 -0.16 9.03
N ASP A 73 -3.60 -0.52 8.70
CA ASP A 73 -2.74 0.29 7.83
C ASP A 73 -3.23 0.26 6.37
N GLY A 74 -3.80 -0.88 5.93
CA GLY A 74 -4.44 -0.99 4.62
C GLY A 74 -5.64 -0.05 4.47
N ALA A 75 -6.52 -0.02 5.48
CA ALA A 75 -7.66 0.90 5.51
C ALA A 75 -7.22 2.37 5.63
N SER A 76 -6.18 2.63 6.40
CA SER A 76 -5.56 3.95 6.57
C SER A 76 -5.04 4.51 5.24
N ALA A 77 -4.30 3.69 4.49
CA ALA A 77 -3.81 4.05 3.16
C ALA A 77 -4.96 4.25 2.17
N TYR A 78 -5.93 3.31 2.13
CA TYR A 78 -7.10 3.39 1.26
C TYR A 78 -7.94 4.65 1.54
N LEU A 79 -8.25 4.91 2.83
CA LEU A 79 -8.98 6.09 3.27
C LEU A 79 -8.30 7.37 2.79
N SER A 80 -7.00 7.51 3.03
CA SER A 80 -6.23 8.70 2.70
C SER A 80 -6.17 8.95 1.19
N LEU A 81 -5.94 7.91 0.39
CA LEU A 81 -5.95 7.97 -1.08
C LEU A 81 -7.33 8.41 -1.60
N LYS A 82 -8.41 7.76 -1.14
CA LYS A 82 -9.77 8.05 -1.60
C LYS A 82 -10.26 9.44 -1.17
N LEU A 83 -9.84 9.92 0.00
CA LEU A 83 -10.09 11.31 0.40
C LEU A 83 -9.36 12.31 -0.50
N GLY A 84 -8.13 12.00 -0.92
CA GLY A 84 -7.38 12.80 -1.90
C GLY A 84 -8.08 12.85 -3.27
N GLU A 85 -8.65 11.72 -3.72
CA GLU A 85 -9.47 11.60 -4.93
C GLU A 85 -10.86 12.26 -4.79
N LYS A 86 -11.23 12.80 -3.63
CA LYS A 86 -12.56 13.35 -3.28
C LYS A 86 -13.70 12.31 -3.29
N LYS A 87 -13.40 11.02 -3.20
CA LYS A 87 -14.35 9.89 -3.22
C LYS A 87 -14.68 9.43 -1.80
N LYS A 88 -15.41 10.24 -1.04
CA LYS A 88 -15.74 10.00 0.38
C LYS A 88 -16.53 8.70 0.61
N ASP A 89 -17.45 8.34 -0.29
CA ASP A 89 -18.27 7.13 -0.17
C ASP A 89 -17.44 5.85 -0.36
N GLU A 90 -16.49 5.86 -1.31
CA GLU A 90 -15.56 4.74 -1.46
C GLU A 90 -14.64 4.62 -0.24
N ALA A 91 -14.17 5.74 0.31
CA ALA A 91 -13.38 5.78 1.53
C ALA A 91 -14.15 5.16 2.71
N ALA A 92 -15.44 5.51 2.88
CA ALA A 92 -16.31 4.95 3.92
C ALA A 92 -16.52 3.44 3.73
N LYS A 93 -16.74 2.97 2.49
CA LYS A 93 -16.83 1.53 2.18
C LYS A 93 -15.54 0.79 2.49
N GLY A 94 -14.37 1.38 2.21
CA GLY A 94 -13.08 0.81 2.55
C GLY A 94 -12.91 0.59 4.05
N VAL A 95 -13.19 1.61 4.85
CA VAL A 95 -13.12 1.55 6.31
C VAL A 95 -14.12 0.54 6.89
N GLY A 96 -15.39 0.58 6.43
CA GLY A 96 -16.41 -0.36 6.90
C GLY A 96 -16.06 -1.82 6.59
N ASN A 97 -15.56 -2.10 5.37
CA ASN A 97 -15.11 -3.44 4.99
C ASN A 97 -13.90 -3.90 5.83
N ALA A 98 -12.93 -3.03 6.08
CA ALA A 98 -11.77 -3.34 6.92
C ALA A 98 -12.20 -3.74 8.34
N LEU A 99 -13.12 -2.99 8.95
CA LEU A 99 -13.63 -3.27 10.28
C LEU A 99 -14.41 -4.59 10.32
N ALA A 100 -15.27 -4.83 9.34
CA ALA A 100 -16.03 -6.08 9.25
C ALA A 100 -15.12 -7.30 9.12
N ILE A 101 -14.12 -7.26 8.23
CA ILE A 101 -13.18 -8.37 8.04
C ILE A 101 -12.27 -8.55 9.25
N SER A 102 -11.76 -7.44 9.82
CA SER A 102 -10.95 -7.49 11.04
C SER A 102 -11.73 -8.16 12.17
N THR A 103 -13.03 -7.87 12.31
CA THR A 103 -13.91 -8.51 13.30
C THR A 103 -14.06 -10.01 13.01
N ILE A 104 -14.36 -10.40 11.78
CA ILE A 104 -14.51 -11.82 11.40
C ILE A 104 -13.20 -12.58 11.67
N VAL A 105 -12.07 -12.05 11.18
CA VAL A 105 -10.77 -12.71 11.35
C VAL A 105 -10.36 -12.77 12.80
N SER A 106 -10.60 -11.74 13.59
CA SER A 106 -10.25 -11.74 15.03
C SER A 106 -11.06 -12.75 15.84
N VAL A 107 -12.36 -12.89 15.56
CA VAL A 107 -13.21 -13.90 16.21
C VAL A 107 -12.79 -15.31 15.78
N LEU A 108 -12.54 -15.54 14.50
CA LEU A 108 -12.04 -16.84 14.02
C LEU A 108 -10.68 -17.18 14.63
N PHE A 109 -9.76 -16.23 14.68
CA PHE A 109 -8.44 -16.43 15.28
C PHE A 109 -8.53 -16.71 16.77
N CYS A 110 -9.41 -16.02 17.49
CA CYS A 110 -9.71 -16.32 18.90
C CYS A 110 -10.23 -17.74 19.06
N ALA A 111 -11.22 -18.15 18.27
CA ALA A 111 -11.79 -19.51 18.33
C ALA A 111 -10.75 -20.59 18.03
N ILE A 112 -9.94 -20.42 16.99
CA ILE A 112 -8.85 -21.34 16.64
C ILE A 112 -7.84 -21.41 17.79
N THR A 113 -7.46 -20.25 18.34
CA THR A 113 -6.50 -20.19 19.46
C THR A 113 -7.05 -20.92 20.70
N LEU A 114 -8.32 -20.70 21.08
CA LEU A 114 -8.93 -21.36 22.23
C LEU A 114 -9.00 -22.89 22.07
N ILE A 115 -9.33 -23.37 20.86
CA ILE A 115 -9.47 -24.82 20.59
C ILE A 115 -8.09 -25.50 20.55
N PHE A 116 -7.10 -24.86 19.90
CA PHE A 116 -5.80 -25.48 19.63
C PHE A 116 -4.66 -24.91 20.50
N LEU A 117 -4.96 -24.19 21.59
CA LEU A 117 -3.94 -23.56 22.43
C LEU A 117 -2.83 -24.49 22.88
N PRO A 118 -3.14 -25.71 23.43
CA PRO A 118 -2.09 -26.60 23.87
C PRO A 118 -1.13 -27.02 22.75
N GLN A 119 -1.69 -27.31 21.56
CA GLN A 119 -0.90 -27.71 20.39
C GLN A 119 -0.05 -26.55 19.86
N LEU A 120 -0.62 -25.34 19.81
CA LEU A 120 0.08 -24.12 19.38
C LEU A 120 1.25 -23.81 20.34
N LEU A 121 1.05 -23.89 21.63
CA LEU A 121 2.11 -23.67 22.62
C LEU A 121 3.25 -24.70 22.48
N THR A 122 2.92 -25.97 22.26
CA THR A 122 3.94 -27.02 22.00
C THR A 122 4.72 -26.69 20.69
N MET A 123 4.05 -26.25 19.64
CA MET A 123 4.68 -25.83 18.40
C MET A 123 5.63 -24.63 18.60
N PHE A 124 5.31 -23.73 19.54
CA PHE A 124 6.16 -22.59 19.90
C PHE A 124 7.24 -22.91 20.95
N GLY A 125 7.45 -24.16 21.25
CA GLY A 125 8.55 -24.61 22.11
C GLY A 125 8.22 -24.61 23.62
N CYS A 126 6.95 -24.72 23.98
CA CYS A 126 6.54 -24.84 25.38
C CYS A 126 7.04 -26.16 26.02
N THR A 127 7.82 -26.05 27.09
CA THR A 127 8.24 -27.19 27.87
C THR A 127 7.15 -27.61 28.86
N GLU A 128 7.16 -28.87 29.38
CA GLU A 128 6.17 -29.34 30.34
C GLU A 128 6.15 -28.50 31.63
N THR A 129 7.31 -27.95 32.04
CA THR A 129 7.41 -27.07 33.23
C THR A 129 6.73 -25.71 33.04
N LEU A 130 6.69 -25.20 31.80
CA LEU A 130 6.06 -23.92 31.47
C LEU A 130 4.59 -24.06 31.11
N LYS A 131 4.14 -25.28 30.79
CA LYS A 131 2.84 -25.55 30.17
C LYS A 131 1.67 -25.04 30.99
N GLU A 132 1.68 -25.27 32.29
CA GLU A 132 0.61 -24.83 33.18
C GLU A 132 0.49 -23.30 33.21
N TYR A 133 1.61 -22.59 33.35
CA TYR A 133 1.64 -21.14 33.36
C TYR A 133 1.26 -20.55 31.98
N ALA A 134 1.76 -21.16 30.89
CA ALA A 134 1.48 -20.74 29.54
C ALA A 134 0.02 -20.94 29.12
N LEU A 135 -0.63 -22.03 29.58
CA LEU A 135 -2.05 -22.28 29.37
C LEU A 135 -2.91 -21.25 30.11
N LYS A 136 -2.65 -21.03 31.43
CA LYS A 136 -3.38 -20.02 32.21
C LYS A 136 -3.29 -18.64 31.59
N TYR A 137 -2.10 -18.19 31.22
CA TYR A 137 -1.87 -16.93 30.57
C TYR A 137 -2.51 -16.89 29.18
N GLY A 138 -2.29 -17.92 28.37
CA GLY A 138 -2.69 -17.99 26.97
C GLY A 138 -4.21 -18.00 26.74
N TYR A 139 -4.99 -18.72 27.61
CA TYR A 139 -6.46 -18.69 27.50
C TYR A 139 -7.04 -17.30 27.75
N VAL A 140 -6.53 -16.57 28.74
CA VAL A 140 -6.98 -15.21 29.04
C VAL A 140 -6.62 -14.28 27.89
N ILE A 141 -5.38 -14.33 27.38
CA ILE A 141 -4.94 -13.53 26.25
C ILE A 141 -5.77 -13.84 25.00
N ALA A 142 -6.09 -15.12 24.73
CA ALA A 142 -6.89 -15.53 23.59
C ALA A 142 -8.28 -14.85 23.56
N ILE A 143 -8.93 -14.74 24.73
CA ILE A 143 -10.21 -14.02 24.87
C ILE A 143 -10.02 -12.51 24.58
N GLY A 144 -8.86 -11.95 24.89
CA GLY A 144 -8.51 -10.55 24.63
C GLY A 144 -8.21 -10.24 23.15
N LEU A 145 -7.81 -11.25 22.35
CA LEU A 145 -7.38 -11.04 20.95
C LEU A 145 -8.38 -10.26 20.09
N PRO A 146 -9.69 -10.51 20.07
CA PRO A 146 -10.63 -9.75 19.25
C PRO A 146 -10.62 -8.27 19.58
N PHE A 147 -10.60 -7.93 20.88
CA PHE A 147 -10.59 -6.53 21.33
C PHE A 147 -9.30 -5.82 20.96
N SER A 148 -8.17 -6.50 21.17
CA SER A 148 -6.84 -5.99 20.78
C SER A 148 -6.74 -5.77 19.27
N MET A 149 -7.16 -6.75 18.46
CA MET A 149 -7.08 -6.69 17.01
C MET A 149 -7.95 -5.59 16.43
N ILE A 150 -9.21 -5.51 16.81
CA ILE A 150 -10.11 -4.47 16.31
C ILE A 150 -9.70 -3.09 16.84
N GLY A 151 -9.27 -3.01 18.10
CA GLY A 151 -8.77 -1.80 18.72
C GLY A 151 -7.57 -1.21 17.98
N THR A 152 -6.60 -2.04 17.59
CA THR A 152 -5.41 -1.67 16.83
C THR A 152 -5.79 -1.24 15.40
N THR A 153 -6.69 -1.97 14.74
CA THR A 153 -7.22 -1.62 13.42
C THR A 153 -7.87 -0.23 13.44
N LEU A 154 -8.75 0.03 14.42
CA LEU A 154 -9.40 1.33 14.61
C LEU A 154 -8.38 2.44 14.89
N ASN A 155 -7.37 2.17 15.69
CA ASN A 155 -6.34 3.15 16.04
C ASN A 155 -5.60 3.69 14.79
N SER A 156 -5.23 2.82 13.86
CA SER A 156 -4.63 3.22 12.56
C SER A 156 -5.59 4.08 11.73
N ILE A 157 -6.88 3.71 11.68
CA ILE A 157 -7.90 4.43 10.92
C ILE A 157 -8.18 5.80 11.53
N ILE A 158 -8.32 5.90 12.86
CA ILE A 158 -8.55 7.16 13.60
C ILE A 158 -7.44 8.17 13.35
N ARG A 159 -6.20 7.70 13.31
CA ARG A 159 -5.03 8.52 12.96
C ARG A 159 -5.19 9.13 11.57
N SER A 160 -5.60 8.34 10.59
CA SER A 160 -5.78 8.79 9.19
C SER A 160 -7.04 9.61 8.95
N ASP A 161 -8.06 9.49 9.83
CA ASP A 161 -9.22 10.38 9.85
C ASP A 161 -8.90 11.80 10.37
N GLY A 162 -7.62 12.07 10.68
CA GLY A 162 -7.17 13.39 11.13
C GLY A 162 -7.18 13.61 12.65
N SER A 163 -7.29 12.54 13.44
CA SER A 163 -7.32 12.61 14.90
C SER A 163 -6.17 11.85 15.59
N PRO A 164 -4.90 12.12 15.24
CA PRO A 164 -3.74 11.41 15.81
C PRO A 164 -3.60 11.61 17.33
N LYS A 165 -4.03 12.75 17.87
CA LYS A 165 -4.04 13.00 19.32
C LYS A 165 -5.01 12.06 20.04
N TYR A 166 -6.19 11.81 19.47
CA TYR A 166 -7.16 10.87 20.06
C TYR A 166 -6.59 9.45 20.06
N SER A 167 -6.03 8.99 18.93
CA SER A 167 -5.34 7.71 18.79
C SER A 167 -4.23 7.55 19.87
N MET A 168 -3.41 8.57 20.09
CA MET A 168 -2.39 8.58 21.14
C MET A 168 -3.02 8.47 22.54
N THR A 169 -4.04 9.27 22.83
CA THR A 169 -4.66 9.30 24.17
C THR A 169 -5.25 7.95 24.54
N THR A 170 -5.92 7.26 23.60
CA THR A 170 -6.48 5.93 23.87
C THR A 170 -5.41 4.89 24.18
N MET A 171 -4.26 4.93 23.46
CA MET A 171 -3.12 4.07 23.75
C MET A 171 -2.47 4.37 25.11
N LEU A 172 -2.31 5.65 25.43
CA LEU A 172 -1.79 6.08 26.73
C LEU A 172 -2.67 5.61 27.88
N VAL A 173 -4.00 5.79 27.79
CA VAL A 173 -4.96 5.35 28.80
C VAL A 173 -4.87 3.84 29.01
N GLY A 174 -4.76 3.05 27.92
CA GLY A 174 -4.59 1.62 28.02
C GLY A 174 -3.29 1.22 28.72
N ALA A 175 -2.17 1.84 28.34
CA ALA A 175 -0.87 1.54 28.94
C ALA A 175 -0.81 1.91 30.44
N VAL A 176 -1.34 3.07 30.81
CA VAL A 176 -1.41 3.51 32.21
C VAL A 176 -2.31 2.58 33.01
N LEU A 177 -3.48 2.20 32.49
CA LEU A 177 -4.38 1.27 33.16
C LEU A 177 -3.71 -0.10 33.38
N ASN A 178 -3.05 -0.63 32.37
CA ASN A 178 -2.33 -1.91 32.50
C ASN A 178 -1.25 -1.82 33.59
N THR A 179 -0.40 -0.78 33.54
CA THR A 179 0.67 -0.57 34.55
C THR A 179 0.13 -0.46 35.99
N ILE A 180 -1.09 0.06 36.17
CA ILE A 180 -1.76 0.13 37.48
C ILE A 180 -2.36 -1.23 37.88
N LEU A 181 -2.98 -1.92 36.95
CA LEU A 181 -3.68 -3.18 37.21
C LEU A 181 -2.72 -4.36 37.43
N ASP A 182 -1.58 -4.40 36.77
CA ASP A 182 -0.58 -5.47 36.89
C ASP A 182 -0.16 -5.70 38.34
N PRO A 183 0.36 -4.71 39.09
CA PRO A 183 0.73 -4.93 40.49
C PRO A 183 -0.48 -5.31 41.38
N ILE A 184 -1.67 -4.81 41.08
CA ILE A 184 -2.89 -5.14 41.85
C ILE A 184 -3.23 -6.61 41.66
N PHE A 185 -3.30 -7.10 40.43
CA PHE A 185 -3.67 -8.51 40.21
C PHE A 185 -2.55 -9.50 40.59
N ILE A 186 -1.29 -9.11 40.32
CA ILE A 186 -0.14 -9.98 40.59
C ILE A 186 0.17 -10.07 42.10
N PHE A 187 0.28 -8.94 42.79
CA PHE A 187 0.77 -8.90 44.18
C PHE A 187 -0.34 -8.82 45.21
N VAL A 188 -1.42 -8.02 44.97
CA VAL A 188 -2.49 -7.85 45.96
C VAL A 188 -3.45 -9.05 45.88
N PHE A 189 -3.94 -9.37 44.66
CA PHE A 189 -4.84 -10.54 44.50
C PHE A 189 -4.09 -11.88 44.34
N LYS A 190 -2.76 -11.87 44.22
CA LYS A 190 -1.89 -13.05 44.12
C LYS A 190 -2.26 -14.01 42.97
N MET A 191 -2.76 -13.45 41.87
CA MET A 191 -3.20 -14.23 40.69
C MET A 191 -2.04 -14.67 39.78
N GLY A 192 -0.81 -14.22 40.04
CA GLY A 192 0.38 -14.59 39.27
C GLY A 192 0.27 -14.20 37.80
N VAL A 193 0.65 -15.09 36.86
CA VAL A 193 0.62 -14.84 35.41
C VAL A 193 -0.79 -14.60 34.87
N GLU A 194 -1.78 -15.24 35.45
CA GLU A 194 -3.18 -15.06 35.07
C GLU A 194 -3.65 -13.63 35.37
N GLY A 195 -3.21 -13.06 36.50
CA GLY A 195 -3.48 -11.68 36.87
C GLY A 195 -2.92 -10.67 35.85
N ALA A 196 -1.68 -10.88 35.42
CA ALA A 196 -1.08 -10.05 34.38
C ALA A 196 -1.87 -10.14 33.05
N ALA A 197 -2.28 -11.35 32.66
CA ALA A 197 -3.11 -11.52 31.45
C ALA A 197 -4.46 -10.79 31.57
N ILE A 198 -5.13 -10.87 32.72
CA ILE A 198 -6.39 -10.17 32.98
C ILE A 198 -6.22 -8.64 32.91
N ALA A 199 -5.17 -8.11 33.55
CA ALA A 199 -4.85 -6.67 33.47
C ALA A 199 -4.66 -6.19 32.04
N THR A 200 -3.92 -6.97 31.25
CA THR A 200 -3.69 -6.72 29.84
C THR A 200 -5.01 -6.71 29.04
N VAL A 201 -5.85 -7.74 29.22
CA VAL A 201 -7.13 -7.85 28.49
C VAL A 201 -8.10 -6.74 28.89
N ILE A 202 -8.22 -6.38 30.17
CA ILE A 202 -9.06 -5.25 30.63
C ILE A 202 -8.61 -3.96 29.95
N SER A 203 -7.31 -3.71 29.88
CA SER A 203 -6.74 -2.53 29.25
C SER A 203 -7.02 -2.50 27.74
N GLN A 204 -6.90 -3.64 27.06
CA GLN A 204 -7.24 -3.79 25.63
C GLN A 204 -8.72 -3.57 25.35
N ILE A 205 -9.61 -4.07 26.22
CA ILE A 205 -11.06 -3.84 26.13
C ILE A 205 -11.37 -2.36 26.28
N LEU A 206 -10.75 -1.65 27.23
CA LEU A 206 -10.93 -0.21 27.40
C LEU A 206 -10.49 0.56 26.15
N VAL A 207 -9.31 0.25 25.61
CA VAL A 207 -8.82 0.87 24.36
C VAL A 207 -9.77 0.60 23.20
N PHE A 208 -10.26 -0.64 23.07
CA PHE A 208 -11.25 -0.98 22.06
C PHE A 208 -12.54 -0.14 22.21
N ILE A 209 -13.09 -0.03 23.42
CA ILE A 209 -14.32 0.74 23.69
C ILE A 209 -14.10 2.22 23.32
N LEU A 210 -12.99 2.84 23.76
CA LEU A 210 -12.68 4.22 23.45
C LEU A 210 -12.55 4.43 21.93
N ASN A 211 -11.86 3.54 21.22
CA ASN A 211 -11.72 3.61 19.77
C ASN A 211 -13.06 3.36 19.05
N ALA A 212 -13.90 2.44 19.54
CA ALA A 212 -15.23 2.17 18.98
C ALA A 212 -16.18 3.37 19.16
N LEU A 213 -16.11 4.10 20.26
CA LEU A 213 -16.87 5.33 20.47
C LEU A 213 -16.52 6.42 19.44
N TYR A 214 -15.29 6.42 18.94
CA TYR A 214 -14.87 7.35 17.89
C TYR A 214 -15.52 7.07 16.54
N VAL A 215 -15.98 5.84 16.27
CA VAL A 215 -16.60 5.46 14.99
C VAL A 215 -17.80 6.38 14.66
N LYS A 216 -18.54 6.83 15.67
CA LYS A 216 -19.65 7.80 15.50
C LYS A 216 -19.18 9.24 15.26
N LYS A 217 -17.88 9.53 15.45
CA LYS A 217 -17.28 10.87 15.41
C LYS A 217 -16.27 11.06 14.27
N PHE A 218 -16.28 10.17 13.28
CA PHE A 218 -15.41 10.31 12.11
C PHE A 218 -15.59 11.67 11.45
N LYS A 219 -14.47 12.36 11.17
CA LYS A 219 -14.44 13.73 10.62
C LYS A 219 -14.49 13.76 9.11
N SER A 220 -13.81 12.80 8.47
CA SER A 220 -13.61 12.79 7.00
C SER A 220 -14.70 12.04 6.26
N ILE A 221 -15.33 11.06 6.90
CA ILE A 221 -16.30 10.14 6.31
C ILE A 221 -17.51 9.95 7.21
N LYS A 222 -18.63 9.54 6.63
CA LYS A 222 -19.82 9.07 7.37
C LYS A 222 -20.02 7.60 7.09
N LEU A 223 -19.94 6.77 8.12
CA LEU A 223 -20.20 5.34 8.00
C LEU A 223 -21.70 5.08 8.03
N SER A 224 -22.21 4.33 7.06
CA SER A 224 -23.57 3.83 6.99
C SER A 224 -23.58 2.31 7.18
N LYS A 225 -24.75 1.71 7.44
CA LYS A 225 -24.89 0.24 7.50
C LYS A 225 -24.40 -0.44 6.22
N GLU A 226 -24.52 0.23 5.08
CA GLU A 226 -24.04 -0.28 3.79
C GLU A 226 -22.51 -0.31 3.69
N SER A 227 -21.79 0.55 4.40
CA SER A 227 -20.33 0.56 4.43
C SER A 227 -19.75 -0.73 5.02
N PHE A 228 -20.49 -1.39 5.92
CA PHE A 228 -20.08 -2.65 6.56
C PHE A 228 -20.42 -3.91 5.74
N LYS A 229 -21.20 -3.79 4.64
CA LYS A 229 -21.43 -4.92 3.74
C LYS A 229 -20.12 -5.29 3.06
N VAL A 230 -19.60 -6.48 3.38
CA VAL A 230 -18.32 -6.95 2.83
C VAL A 230 -18.46 -7.15 1.32
N LYS A 231 -17.71 -6.34 0.55
CA LYS A 231 -17.55 -6.49 -0.89
C LYS A 231 -16.15 -7.05 -1.16
N SER A 232 -16.07 -8.25 -1.74
CA SER A 232 -14.79 -8.95 -1.99
C SER A 232 -13.76 -8.08 -2.71
N SER A 233 -14.18 -7.25 -3.68
CA SER A 233 -13.29 -6.34 -4.40
C SER A 233 -12.68 -5.26 -3.51
N VAL A 234 -13.46 -4.67 -2.59
CA VAL A 234 -13.00 -3.63 -1.66
C VAL A 234 -12.14 -4.25 -0.57
N ALA A 235 -12.60 -5.37 -0.02
CA ALA A 235 -11.90 -6.16 0.98
C ALA A 235 -10.49 -6.55 0.52
N LYS A 236 -10.38 -7.11 -0.68
CA LYS A 236 -9.11 -7.46 -1.32
C LYS A 236 -8.22 -6.22 -1.49
N LYS A 237 -8.78 -5.06 -1.89
CA LYS A 237 -8.03 -3.81 -2.03
C LYS A 237 -7.40 -3.35 -0.72
N VAL A 238 -8.17 -3.33 0.33
CA VAL A 238 -7.70 -2.92 1.66
C VAL A 238 -6.64 -3.90 2.18
N SER A 239 -6.89 -5.22 2.11
CA SER A 239 -5.93 -6.23 2.57
C SER A 239 -4.61 -6.18 1.81
N MET A 240 -4.66 -5.97 0.48
CA MET A 240 -3.45 -5.83 -0.33
C MET A 240 -2.63 -4.58 -0.01
N LEU A 241 -3.28 -3.46 0.34
CA LEU A 241 -2.57 -2.26 0.79
C LEU A 241 -1.85 -2.47 2.13
N GLY A 242 -2.39 -3.32 2.99
CA GLY A 242 -1.78 -3.64 4.28
C GLY A 242 -0.89 -4.88 4.29
N ILE A 243 -0.75 -5.60 3.18
CA ILE A 243 -0.01 -6.87 3.12
C ILE A 243 1.47 -6.71 3.54
N SER A 244 2.06 -5.56 3.27
CA SER A 244 3.45 -5.27 3.67
C SER A 244 3.60 -5.22 5.19
N SER A 245 2.62 -4.65 5.91
CA SER A 245 2.61 -4.62 7.38
C SER A 245 2.46 -6.03 7.96
N PHE A 246 1.58 -6.86 7.37
CA PHE A 246 1.43 -8.26 7.74
C PHE A 246 2.73 -9.05 7.58
N ILE A 247 3.33 -8.97 6.39
CA ILE A 247 4.57 -9.69 6.08
C ILE A 247 5.71 -9.23 7.00
N ASN A 248 5.83 -7.92 7.22
CA ASN A 248 6.86 -7.39 8.11
C ASN A 248 6.73 -7.95 9.53
N GLN A 249 5.51 -8.00 10.06
CA GLN A 249 5.26 -8.48 11.42
C GLN A 249 5.47 -10.01 11.54
N MET A 250 5.03 -10.78 10.54
CA MET A 250 5.27 -12.22 10.49
C MET A 250 6.77 -12.54 10.34
N SER A 251 7.49 -11.75 9.55
CA SER A 251 8.94 -11.95 9.36
C SER A 251 9.74 -11.80 10.65
N ILE A 252 9.31 -10.95 11.58
CA ILE A 252 9.98 -10.76 12.87
C ILE A 252 9.98 -12.10 13.67
N VAL A 253 8.87 -12.84 13.63
CA VAL A 253 8.77 -14.14 14.33
C VAL A 253 9.81 -15.15 13.79
N PHE A 254 9.94 -15.23 12.45
CA PHE A 254 10.92 -16.12 11.82
C PHE A 254 12.37 -15.69 12.09
N VAL A 255 12.63 -14.38 12.08
CA VAL A 255 13.96 -13.83 12.40
C VAL A 255 14.33 -14.19 13.84
N MET A 256 13.45 -13.95 14.83
CA MET A 256 13.72 -14.26 16.23
C MET A 256 14.03 -15.75 16.46
N ALA A 257 13.28 -16.65 15.80
CA ALA A 257 13.52 -18.08 15.90
C ALA A 257 14.89 -18.47 15.33
N THR A 258 15.27 -17.92 14.16
CA THR A 258 16.57 -18.17 13.53
C THR A 258 17.71 -17.57 14.35
N GLU A 259 17.53 -16.37 14.86
CA GLU A 259 18.49 -15.65 15.68
C GLU A 259 18.81 -16.41 16.96
N ASN A 260 17.81 -16.82 17.71
CA ASN A 260 17.99 -17.62 18.94
C ASN A 260 18.72 -18.95 18.66
N ASN A 261 18.36 -19.64 17.58
CA ASN A 261 19.01 -20.89 17.18
C ASN A 261 20.49 -20.71 16.81
N THR A 262 20.78 -19.67 16.01
CA THR A 262 22.16 -19.42 15.54
C THR A 262 23.04 -18.91 16.67
N LEU A 263 22.51 -18.03 17.54
CA LEU A 263 23.22 -17.53 18.72
C LEU A 263 23.50 -18.63 19.73
N GLY A 264 22.53 -19.50 20.02
CA GLY A 264 22.72 -20.62 20.93
C GLY A 264 23.78 -21.60 20.42
N LYS A 265 23.72 -21.96 19.14
CA LYS A 265 24.68 -22.89 18.51
C LYS A 265 26.10 -22.31 18.50
N TYR A 266 26.30 -21.17 17.86
CA TYR A 266 27.64 -20.59 17.67
C TYR A 266 28.15 -19.88 18.92
N GLY A 267 27.27 -19.49 19.85
CA GLY A 267 27.61 -19.03 21.17
C GLY A 267 28.27 -20.14 21.99
N ALA A 268 27.67 -21.34 22.00
CA ALA A 268 28.24 -22.51 22.69
C ALA A 268 29.63 -22.93 22.18
N GLU A 269 29.91 -22.68 20.89
CA GLU A 269 31.21 -22.93 20.27
C GLU A 269 32.23 -21.80 20.54
N SER A 270 31.84 -20.70 21.21
CA SER A 270 32.66 -19.52 21.50
C SER A 270 33.03 -19.43 22.98
N LYS A 271 33.98 -18.53 23.29
CA LYS A 271 34.36 -18.22 24.68
C LYS A 271 33.21 -17.64 25.54
N PHE A 272 32.11 -17.18 24.89
CA PHE A 272 30.99 -16.52 25.55
C PHE A 272 29.91 -17.49 26.02
N GLY A 273 29.93 -18.76 25.58
CA GLY A 273 28.86 -19.72 25.88
C GLY A 273 27.55 -19.43 25.12
N ALA A 274 26.53 -20.27 25.33
CA ALA A 274 25.24 -20.13 24.65
C ALA A 274 24.36 -19.00 25.21
N GLU A 275 24.45 -18.75 26.51
CA GLU A 275 23.50 -17.89 27.23
C GLU A 275 23.77 -16.39 27.07
N ILE A 276 25.07 -15.99 27.12
CA ILE A 276 25.46 -14.59 27.00
C ILE A 276 25.04 -13.98 25.66
N PRO A 277 25.32 -14.62 24.49
CA PRO A 277 24.92 -14.07 23.20
C PRO A 277 23.39 -13.87 23.05
N ILE A 278 22.60 -14.83 23.49
CA ILE A 278 21.13 -14.77 23.43
C ILE A 278 20.60 -13.62 24.29
N THR A 279 21.09 -13.53 25.54
CA THR A 279 20.67 -12.49 26.48
C THR A 279 21.05 -11.10 26.02
N VAL A 280 22.31 -10.92 25.62
CA VAL A 280 22.83 -9.63 25.16
C VAL A 280 22.12 -9.16 23.90
N LEU A 281 21.98 -10.03 22.87
CA LEU A 281 21.35 -9.62 21.63
C LEU A 281 19.85 -9.32 21.85
N GLY A 282 19.20 -10.02 22.75
CA GLY A 282 17.84 -9.68 23.19
C GLY A 282 17.73 -8.24 23.75
N ILE A 283 18.72 -7.77 24.50
CA ILE A 283 18.77 -6.38 25.00
C ILE A 283 19.07 -5.41 23.87
N VAL A 284 20.05 -5.71 23.00
CA VAL A 284 20.37 -4.91 21.81
C VAL A 284 19.13 -4.71 20.93
N MET A 285 18.33 -5.77 20.73
CA MET A 285 17.09 -5.71 19.96
C MET A 285 16.03 -4.83 20.65
N LYS A 286 15.88 -4.87 21.97
CA LYS A 286 14.95 -3.99 22.70
C LYS A 286 15.34 -2.51 22.57
N ILE A 287 16.63 -2.19 22.63
CA ILE A 287 17.12 -0.82 22.43
C ILE A 287 16.92 -0.38 20.98
N SER A 288 17.22 -1.26 20.01
CA SER A 288 16.94 -1.01 18.59
C SER A 288 15.44 -0.80 18.33
N GLN A 289 14.56 -1.50 19.05
CA GLN A 289 13.12 -1.32 18.98
C GLN A 289 12.67 0.09 19.36
N ILE A 290 13.30 0.71 20.36
CA ILE A 290 13.03 2.10 20.75
C ILE A 290 13.37 3.05 19.58
N LEU A 291 14.53 2.89 18.94
CA LEU A 291 14.90 3.64 17.74
C LEU A 291 13.88 3.44 16.61
N ASN A 292 13.57 2.19 16.31
CA ASN A 292 12.63 1.85 15.25
C ASN A 292 11.22 2.41 15.52
N SER A 293 10.77 2.44 16.79
CA SER A 293 9.49 3.04 17.19
C SER A 293 9.43 4.53 16.86
N ILE A 294 10.54 5.27 17.03
CA ILE A 294 10.61 6.69 16.67
C ILE A 294 10.54 6.84 15.14
N ILE A 295 11.34 6.07 14.39
CA ILE A 295 11.37 6.14 12.93
C ILE A 295 10.01 5.77 12.32
N ILE A 296 9.42 4.66 12.78
CA ILE A 296 8.08 4.21 12.37
C ILE A 296 7.05 5.27 12.74
N GLY A 297 7.14 5.88 13.92
CA GLY A 297 6.23 6.94 14.37
C GLY A 297 6.25 8.16 13.45
N ILE A 298 7.44 8.57 12.98
CA ILE A 298 7.59 9.65 12.00
C ILE A 298 6.90 9.27 10.69
N ALA A 299 7.20 8.10 10.15
CA ALA A 299 6.73 7.66 8.84
C ALA A 299 5.23 7.31 8.84
N ALA A 300 4.73 6.58 9.85
CA ALA A 300 3.32 6.23 9.99
C ALA A 300 2.45 7.44 10.31
N GLY A 301 2.98 8.43 11.05
CA GLY A 301 2.32 9.71 11.22
C GLY A 301 2.19 10.50 9.92
N ALA A 302 3.16 10.38 9.01
CA ALA A 302 3.12 11.01 7.69
C ALA A 302 2.27 10.22 6.65
N GLN A 303 1.87 8.98 6.92
CA GLN A 303 1.11 8.13 6.01
C GLN A 303 -0.17 8.80 5.46
N PRO A 304 -1.04 9.44 6.28
CA PRO A 304 -2.21 10.16 5.77
C PRO A 304 -1.85 11.34 4.87
N ILE A 305 -0.71 12.02 5.15
CA ILE A 305 -0.25 13.16 4.35
C ILE A 305 0.20 12.68 2.98
N PHE A 306 0.95 11.57 2.91
CA PHE A 306 1.36 10.95 1.64
C PHE A 306 0.14 10.52 0.82
N GLY A 307 -0.74 9.70 1.40
CA GLY A 307 -1.89 9.13 0.71
C GLY A 307 -2.83 10.20 0.18
N TYR A 308 -3.19 11.18 1.01
CA TYR A 308 -4.06 12.28 0.60
C TYR A 308 -3.47 13.11 -0.55
N ASN A 309 -2.22 13.57 -0.40
CA ASN A 309 -1.61 14.42 -1.43
C ASN A 309 -1.31 13.65 -2.71
N TYR A 310 -1.02 12.35 -2.62
CA TYR A 310 -0.84 11.50 -3.80
C TYR A 310 -2.17 11.29 -4.52
N GLY A 311 -3.25 10.95 -3.81
CA GLY A 311 -4.60 10.83 -4.37
C GLY A 311 -5.13 12.15 -4.96
N ALA A 312 -4.78 13.28 -4.35
CA ALA A 312 -5.09 14.63 -4.83
C ALA A 312 -4.13 15.12 -5.95
N ARG A 313 -3.18 14.30 -6.41
CA ARG A 313 -2.13 14.64 -7.40
C ARG A 313 -1.27 15.87 -7.04
N LYS A 314 -1.17 16.21 -5.75
CA LYS A 314 -0.30 17.30 -5.24
C LYS A 314 1.14 16.78 -5.03
N PHE A 315 1.82 16.37 -6.12
CA PHE A 315 3.10 15.64 -6.08
C PHE A 315 4.24 16.42 -5.43
N ASP A 316 4.26 17.75 -5.55
CA ASP A 316 5.29 18.56 -4.86
C ASP A 316 5.16 18.49 -3.35
N ARG A 317 3.93 18.41 -2.84
CA ARG A 317 3.69 18.20 -1.41
C ARG A 317 4.12 16.79 -0.99
N VAL A 318 3.91 15.78 -1.83
CA VAL A 318 4.40 14.41 -1.60
C VAL A 318 5.93 14.39 -1.50
N LYS A 319 6.64 15.03 -2.44
CA LYS A 319 8.12 15.14 -2.42
C LYS A 319 8.63 15.87 -1.19
N THR A 320 8.00 17.00 -0.84
CA THR A 320 8.38 17.78 0.34
C THR A 320 8.16 16.97 1.62
N THR A 321 7.04 16.25 1.72
CA THR A 321 6.75 15.35 2.84
C THR A 321 7.81 14.25 2.93
N LEU A 322 8.13 13.59 1.80
CA LEU A 322 9.14 12.53 1.74
C LEU A 322 10.51 13.04 2.18
N LYS A 323 10.95 14.18 1.63
CA LYS A 323 12.24 14.80 2.02
C LYS A 323 12.31 15.09 3.52
N THR A 324 11.23 15.62 4.10
CA THR A 324 11.19 15.95 5.53
C THR A 324 11.20 14.69 6.39
N VAL A 325 10.42 13.65 6.02
CA VAL A 325 10.38 12.37 6.74
C VAL A 325 11.73 11.67 6.68
N LEU A 326 12.33 11.52 5.50
CA LEU A 326 13.63 10.89 5.34
C LEU A 326 14.73 11.67 6.10
N GLY A 327 14.74 13.01 6.00
CA GLY A 327 15.70 13.86 6.69
C GLY A 327 15.60 13.75 8.21
N SER A 328 14.38 13.82 8.78
CA SER A 328 14.19 13.66 10.22
C SER A 328 14.53 12.26 10.72
N SER A 329 14.15 11.22 9.99
CA SER A 329 14.49 9.83 10.34
C SER A 329 16.01 9.58 10.27
N LEU A 330 16.68 10.13 9.27
CA LEU A 330 18.13 10.02 9.12
C LEU A 330 18.88 10.71 10.28
N VAL A 331 18.44 11.90 10.70
CA VAL A 331 19.02 12.60 11.87
C VAL A 331 18.89 11.75 13.13
N ILE A 332 17.70 11.20 13.40
CA ILE A 332 17.47 10.34 14.56
C ILE A 332 18.34 9.08 14.51
N SER A 333 18.40 8.42 13.35
CA SER A 333 19.23 7.21 13.17
C SER A 333 20.72 7.51 13.34
N THR A 334 21.19 8.69 12.90
CA THR A 334 22.58 9.12 13.06
C THR A 334 22.91 9.37 14.54
N ILE A 335 22.00 10.02 15.28
CA ILE A 335 22.18 10.23 16.73
C ILE A 335 22.26 8.86 17.43
N ALA A 336 21.35 7.95 17.13
CA ALA A 336 21.36 6.62 17.71
C ALA A 336 22.64 5.84 17.36
N PHE A 337 23.10 5.90 16.12
CA PHE A 337 24.36 5.30 15.69
C PHE A 337 25.54 5.82 16.53
N ILE A 338 25.66 7.14 16.72
CA ILE A 338 26.71 7.73 17.51
C ILE A 338 26.65 7.19 18.96
N LEU A 339 25.46 7.12 19.57
CA LEU A 339 25.29 6.58 20.92
C LEU A 339 25.70 5.10 21.00
N PHE A 340 25.27 4.27 20.04
CA PHE A 340 25.59 2.84 20.02
C PHE A 340 27.08 2.56 19.79
N GLN A 341 27.78 3.41 19.07
CA GLN A 341 29.21 3.25 18.83
C GLN A 341 30.09 3.82 19.96
N THR A 342 29.65 4.89 20.64
CA THR A 342 30.46 5.61 21.62
C THR A 342 30.29 5.15 23.06
N ILE A 343 29.04 4.81 23.47
CA ILE A 343 28.70 4.48 24.86
C ILE A 343 27.91 3.17 25.04
N PRO A 344 28.25 2.07 24.33
CA PRO A 344 27.51 0.81 24.44
C PRO A 344 27.53 0.23 25.87
N ASP A 345 28.63 0.38 26.58
CA ASP A 345 28.80 -0.01 27.98
C ASP A 345 27.74 0.61 28.90
N LYS A 346 27.47 1.90 28.77
CA LYS A 346 26.46 2.60 29.57
C LYS A 346 25.02 2.16 29.17
N LEU A 347 24.79 1.89 27.91
CA LEU A 347 23.48 1.45 27.44
C LEU A 347 23.13 0.06 27.96
N ILE A 348 24.09 -0.88 27.96
CA ILE A 348 23.85 -2.23 28.48
C ILE A 348 23.72 -2.24 30.00
N SER A 349 24.48 -1.38 30.72
CA SER A 349 24.43 -1.31 32.18
C SER A 349 23.08 -0.87 32.74
N ILE A 350 22.22 -0.21 31.93
CA ILE A 350 20.82 0.10 32.31
C ILE A 350 20.01 -1.18 32.54
N PHE A 351 20.34 -2.28 31.85
CA PHE A 351 19.63 -3.56 31.94
C PHE A 351 20.30 -4.56 32.90
N GLY A 352 21.44 -4.20 33.47
CA GLY A 352 22.18 -5.01 34.43
C GLY A 352 23.68 -5.05 34.12
N SER A 353 24.49 -5.38 35.12
CA SER A 353 25.92 -5.64 35.00
C SER A 353 26.18 -7.14 35.07
N GLY A 354 26.98 -7.67 34.14
CA GLY A 354 27.43 -9.04 34.12
C GLY A 354 28.94 -9.16 34.34
N ASP A 355 29.49 -10.34 34.12
CA ASP A 355 30.91 -10.58 34.13
C ASP A 355 31.66 -9.88 32.96
N ALA A 356 32.99 -10.01 32.93
CA ALA A 356 33.80 -9.40 31.89
C ALA A 356 33.42 -9.86 30.47
N ASN A 357 33.10 -11.16 30.30
CA ASN A 357 32.70 -11.75 29.01
C ASN A 357 31.35 -11.18 28.54
N TYR A 358 30.40 -10.97 29.47
CA TYR A 358 29.12 -10.36 29.17
C TYR A 358 29.27 -8.94 28.66
N MET A 359 30.07 -8.10 29.32
CA MET A 359 30.31 -6.72 28.91
C MET A 359 31.08 -6.63 27.60
N GLU A 360 32.10 -7.52 27.41
CA GLU A 360 32.85 -7.59 26.17
C GLU A 360 31.92 -7.93 24.99
N PHE A 361 31.10 -8.97 25.12
CA PHE A 361 30.18 -9.36 24.05
C PHE A 361 29.11 -8.31 23.81
N ALA A 362 28.61 -7.63 24.85
CA ALA A 362 27.64 -6.55 24.73
C ALA A 362 28.17 -5.40 23.90
N CYS A 363 29.38 -4.91 24.21
CA CYS A 363 30.02 -3.84 23.44
C CYS A 363 30.26 -4.26 21.98
N LEU A 364 30.68 -5.50 21.76
CA LEU A 364 30.86 -6.06 20.42
C LEU A 364 29.53 -6.13 19.66
N ALA A 365 28.46 -6.63 20.28
CA ALA A 365 27.16 -6.76 19.66
C ALA A 365 26.56 -5.38 19.28
N PHE A 366 26.62 -4.37 20.16
CA PHE A 366 26.17 -3.03 19.84
C PHE A 366 26.92 -2.43 18.64
N ARG A 367 28.26 -2.51 18.68
CA ARG A 367 29.10 -1.92 17.63
C ARG A 367 28.98 -2.64 16.31
N THR A 368 28.84 -3.97 16.32
CA THR A 368 28.79 -4.75 15.09
C THR A 368 27.37 -4.86 14.55
N TYR A 369 26.42 -5.34 15.34
CA TYR A 369 25.06 -5.61 14.85
C TYR A 369 24.31 -4.34 14.45
N LEU A 370 24.53 -3.21 15.17
CA LEU A 370 23.91 -1.91 14.88
C LEU A 370 24.82 -0.97 14.07
N MET A 371 25.88 -1.48 13.43
CA MET A 371 26.83 -0.67 12.66
C MET A 371 26.19 0.13 11.53
N LEU A 372 25.17 -0.40 10.87
CA LEU A 372 24.44 0.25 9.79
C LEU A 372 23.02 0.69 10.18
N CYS A 373 22.73 0.90 11.46
CA CYS A 373 21.41 1.35 11.91
C CYS A 373 21.00 2.71 11.30
N ILE A 374 21.92 3.51 10.78
CA ILE A 374 21.64 4.74 10.01
C ILE A 374 20.77 4.41 8.79
N CYS A 375 20.98 3.28 8.14
CA CYS A 375 20.23 2.83 6.97
C CYS A 375 18.73 2.67 7.24
N ASN A 376 18.36 2.34 8.50
CA ASN A 376 16.96 2.21 8.91
C ASN A 376 16.20 3.54 8.77
N GLY A 377 16.90 4.69 8.88
CA GLY A 377 16.32 6.02 8.69
C GLY A 377 15.82 6.29 7.26
N ILE A 378 16.23 5.50 6.27
CA ILE A 378 15.76 5.58 4.88
C ILE A 378 14.88 4.38 4.55
N GLN A 379 15.30 3.16 4.92
CA GLN A 379 14.61 1.93 4.55
C GLN A 379 13.19 1.84 5.14
N ILE A 380 13.01 2.05 6.44
CA ILE A 380 11.70 1.93 7.12
C ILE A 380 10.70 2.95 6.57
N PRO A 381 11.04 4.27 6.50
CA PRO A 381 10.13 5.24 5.92
C PRO A 381 9.80 4.99 4.46
N SER A 382 10.71 4.39 3.68
CA SER A 382 10.47 4.04 2.28
C SER A 382 9.37 2.99 2.15
N GLY A 383 9.39 1.95 2.97
CA GLY A 383 8.32 0.94 2.98
C GLY A 383 6.96 1.54 3.26
N ILE A 384 6.85 2.37 4.31
CA ILE A 384 5.61 3.05 4.69
C ILE A 384 5.15 4.05 3.62
N PHE A 385 6.09 4.77 2.99
CA PHE A 385 5.79 5.68 1.88
C PHE A 385 5.16 4.93 0.70
N PHE A 386 5.77 3.82 0.23
CA PHE A 386 5.21 3.03 -0.87
C PHE A 386 3.84 2.45 -0.53
N GLN A 387 3.62 2.01 0.70
CA GLN A 387 2.30 1.57 1.18
C GLN A 387 1.28 2.72 1.12
N ALA A 388 1.64 3.90 1.61
CA ALA A 388 0.77 5.07 1.69
C ALA A 388 0.32 5.59 0.31
N ILE A 389 1.19 5.52 -0.70
CA ILE A 389 0.88 5.91 -2.09
C ILE A 389 0.23 4.78 -2.92
N GLY A 390 -0.13 3.66 -2.28
CA GLY A 390 -0.82 2.56 -2.93
C GLY A 390 0.07 1.51 -3.62
N LYS A 391 1.41 1.63 -3.52
CA LYS A 391 2.37 0.68 -4.11
C LYS A 391 2.74 -0.43 -3.14
N SER A 392 1.74 -1.16 -2.67
CA SER A 392 1.86 -2.19 -1.63
C SER A 392 2.83 -3.32 -1.98
N ILE A 393 2.93 -3.70 -3.25
CA ILE A 393 3.86 -4.75 -3.70
C ILE A 393 5.32 -4.31 -3.48
N ILE A 394 5.68 -3.06 -3.82
CA ILE A 394 7.03 -2.55 -3.60
C ILE A 394 7.32 -2.51 -2.09
N SER A 395 6.35 -2.03 -1.29
CA SER A 395 6.47 -2.04 0.17
C SER A 395 6.67 -3.46 0.73
N ALA A 396 5.93 -4.45 0.23
CA ALA A 396 6.08 -5.85 0.62
C ALA A 396 7.46 -6.42 0.24
N ILE A 397 7.93 -6.13 -0.97
CA ILE A 397 9.28 -6.55 -1.42
C ILE A 397 10.35 -5.96 -0.50
N LEU A 398 10.26 -4.69 -0.12
CA LEU A 398 11.21 -4.06 0.80
C LEU A 398 11.19 -4.71 2.19
N SER A 399 10.01 -5.09 2.69
CA SER A 399 9.84 -5.75 3.98
C SER A 399 10.42 -7.18 3.97
N ILE A 400 10.08 -7.97 2.93
CA ILE A 400 10.55 -9.36 2.78
C ILE A 400 12.06 -9.39 2.57
N SER A 401 12.59 -8.51 1.73
CA SER A 401 14.01 -8.55 1.34
C SER A 401 14.92 -8.37 2.54
N ARG A 402 14.66 -7.42 3.44
CA ARG A 402 15.50 -7.22 4.62
C ARG A 402 15.47 -8.41 5.57
N GLN A 403 14.26 -8.85 5.95
CA GLN A 403 14.09 -9.84 7.02
C GLN A 403 14.33 -11.28 6.54
N ILE A 404 13.68 -11.68 5.46
CA ILE A 404 13.68 -13.07 5.00
C ILE A 404 14.78 -13.32 3.96
N ALA A 405 14.94 -12.43 2.97
CA ALA A 405 15.88 -12.69 1.87
C ALA A 405 17.33 -12.38 2.22
N PHE A 406 17.58 -11.39 3.10
CA PHE A 406 18.95 -10.99 3.43
C PHE A 406 19.38 -11.43 4.83
N LEU A 407 18.60 -11.13 5.88
CA LEU A 407 19.01 -11.35 7.27
C LEU A 407 19.07 -12.84 7.63
N ILE A 408 18.01 -13.60 7.36
CA ILE A 408 17.98 -15.04 7.71
C ILE A 408 19.09 -15.83 6.99
N PRO A 409 19.26 -15.74 5.66
CA PRO A 409 20.36 -16.43 4.98
C PRO A 409 21.74 -15.97 5.44
N ALA A 410 21.91 -14.67 5.69
CA ALA A 410 23.18 -14.13 6.17
C ALA A 410 23.54 -14.68 7.57
N MET A 411 22.59 -14.77 8.50
CA MET A 411 22.84 -15.35 9.83
C MET A 411 23.28 -16.81 9.72
N ILE A 412 22.65 -17.60 8.84
CA ILE A 412 22.98 -19.01 8.65
C ILE A 412 24.36 -19.17 7.97
N ILE A 413 24.58 -18.45 6.87
CA ILE A 413 25.81 -18.57 6.06
C ILE A 413 27.02 -18.00 6.82
N PHE A 414 26.90 -16.77 7.33
CA PHE A 414 28.02 -16.14 8.05
C PHE A 414 28.27 -16.79 9.39
N GLY A 415 27.21 -17.27 10.08
CA GLY A 415 27.36 -18.08 11.29
C GLY A 415 28.19 -19.33 11.02
N LYS A 416 27.96 -20.04 9.89
CA LYS A 416 28.75 -21.21 9.49
C LYS A 416 30.19 -20.86 9.11
N MET A 417 30.44 -19.68 8.53
CA MET A 417 31.78 -19.27 8.08
C MET A 417 32.62 -18.63 9.18
N PHE A 418 32.01 -17.83 10.05
CA PHE A 418 32.71 -16.96 11.01
C PHE A 418 32.23 -17.12 12.46
N GLY A 419 31.41 -18.17 12.72
CA GLY A 419 30.86 -18.42 14.07
C GLY A 419 29.99 -17.27 14.56
N ILE A 420 30.08 -16.95 15.88
CA ILE A 420 29.26 -15.93 16.54
C ILE A 420 29.46 -14.53 15.95
N HIS A 421 30.67 -14.20 15.50
CA HIS A 421 30.95 -12.92 14.85
C HIS A 421 30.21 -12.80 13.52
N GLY A 422 30.09 -13.90 12.76
CA GLY A 422 29.31 -13.95 11.52
C GLY A 422 27.83 -13.69 11.73
N VAL A 423 27.25 -14.21 12.82
CA VAL A 423 25.86 -13.94 13.18
C VAL A 423 25.64 -12.45 13.46
N LEU A 424 26.58 -11.78 14.16
CA LEU A 424 26.50 -10.33 14.40
C LEU A 424 26.64 -9.52 13.11
N PHE A 425 27.51 -9.92 12.17
CA PHE A 425 27.66 -9.23 10.88
C PHE A 425 26.47 -9.38 9.93
N ALA A 426 25.59 -10.35 10.14
CA ALA A 426 24.39 -10.53 9.33
C ALA A 426 23.44 -9.31 9.41
N GLY A 427 23.37 -8.63 10.55
CA GLY A 427 22.57 -7.42 10.73
C GLY A 427 22.94 -6.30 9.75
N PRO A 428 24.18 -5.75 9.86
CA PRO A 428 24.63 -4.69 8.94
C PRO A 428 24.61 -5.11 7.47
N PHE A 429 24.94 -6.36 7.13
CA PHE A 429 24.84 -6.83 5.76
C PHE A 429 23.41 -6.72 5.20
N ALA A 430 22.43 -7.19 5.97
CA ALA A 430 21.04 -7.10 5.57
C ALA A 430 20.54 -5.64 5.49
N ASP A 431 20.92 -4.79 6.45
CA ASP A 431 20.58 -3.37 6.46
C ASP A 431 21.18 -2.64 5.24
N GLY A 432 22.44 -2.92 4.89
CA GLY A 432 23.11 -2.33 3.73
C GLY A 432 22.44 -2.71 2.40
N LEU A 433 22.15 -3.99 2.17
CA LEU A 433 21.47 -4.45 0.95
C LEU A 433 20.04 -3.89 0.86
N ALA A 434 19.31 -3.90 1.96
CA ALA A 434 17.96 -3.36 2.00
C ALA A 434 17.93 -1.84 1.77
N PHE A 435 18.90 -1.10 2.29
CA PHE A 435 19.09 0.32 2.02
C PHE A 435 19.34 0.60 0.53
N ILE A 436 20.22 -0.18 -0.12
CA ILE A 436 20.50 -0.06 -1.56
C ILE A 436 19.19 -0.28 -2.35
N LEU A 437 18.48 -1.36 -2.04
CA LEU A 437 17.23 -1.69 -2.71
C LEU A 437 16.17 -0.60 -2.51
N ALA A 438 15.97 -0.12 -1.29
CA ALA A 438 15.03 0.97 -0.97
C ALA A 438 15.39 2.26 -1.73
N THR A 439 16.68 2.60 -1.78
CA THR A 439 17.18 3.79 -2.48
C THR A 439 16.94 3.71 -3.99
N ILE A 440 17.14 2.54 -4.61
CA ILE A 440 16.84 2.33 -6.03
C ILE A 440 15.37 2.59 -6.33
N PHE A 441 14.46 2.00 -5.54
CA PHE A 441 13.02 2.22 -5.72
C PHE A 441 12.62 3.68 -5.46
N LEU A 442 13.18 4.33 -4.42
CA LEU A 442 12.92 5.75 -4.13
C LEU A 442 13.36 6.66 -5.26
N ILE A 443 14.59 6.48 -5.79
CA ILE A 443 15.10 7.31 -6.90
C ILE A 443 14.19 7.16 -8.12
N ARG A 444 13.80 5.92 -8.47
CA ARG A 444 12.86 5.65 -9.56
C ARG A 444 11.53 6.37 -9.35
N GLU A 445 11.00 6.32 -8.13
CA GLU A 445 9.73 6.95 -7.79
C GLU A 445 9.82 8.48 -7.81
N ILE A 446 10.85 9.06 -7.22
CA ILE A 446 11.06 10.52 -7.22
C ILE A 446 11.22 11.06 -8.64
N ARG A 447 11.90 10.33 -9.54
CA ARG A 447 11.98 10.67 -10.96
C ARG A 447 10.59 10.69 -11.60
N LYS A 448 9.76 9.66 -11.36
CA LYS A 448 8.36 9.61 -11.84
C LYS A 448 7.54 10.81 -11.33
N LEU A 449 7.66 11.14 -10.04
CA LEU A 449 6.98 12.28 -9.44
C LEU A 449 7.48 13.64 -9.97
N LYS A 450 8.70 13.73 -10.52
CA LYS A 450 9.20 14.94 -11.17
C LYS A 450 8.56 15.16 -12.54
N HIS A 451 8.35 14.13 -13.33
CA HIS A 451 7.74 14.19 -14.65
C HIS A 451 6.21 14.34 -14.57
N GLY A 452 5.58 13.96 -13.46
CA GLY A 452 4.15 14.18 -13.20
C GLY A 452 3.73 15.63 -12.93
N ASN A 453 4.66 16.58 -12.90
CA ASN A 453 4.42 18.03 -12.80
C ASN A 453 4.20 18.69 -14.18
N VAL A 454 3.58 18.00 -15.14
CA VAL A 454 2.95 18.69 -16.24
C VAL A 454 1.82 19.53 -15.64
N LYS A 455 1.91 20.84 -15.79
CA LYS A 455 0.98 21.85 -15.27
C LYS A 455 -0.44 21.31 -15.32
N VAL A 456 -1.06 21.12 -14.15
CA VAL A 456 -2.53 21.10 -14.10
C VAL A 456 -2.94 22.47 -14.61
N VAL A 457 -3.40 22.52 -15.83
CA VAL A 457 -4.11 23.70 -16.33
C VAL A 457 -5.27 23.86 -15.37
N ASN A 458 -5.26 24.95 -14.62
CA ASN A 458 -6.30 25.24 -13.65
C ASN A 458 -7.66 25.09 -14.32
N LYS A 459 -8.59 24.38 -13.67
CA LYS A 459 -9.98 24.29 -14.13
C LYS A 459 -10.61 25.67 -14.37
N GLU A 460 -10.08 26.71 -13.73
CA GLU A 460 -10.47 28.11 -13.93
C GLU A 460 -10.00 28.68 -15.28
N THR A 461 -8.90 28.18 -15.85
CA THR A 461 -8.46 28.59 -17.21
C THR A 461 -9.27 27.85 -18.29
N ILE A 462 -9.86 26.69 -17.97
CA ILE A 462 -10.77 25.95 -18.88
C ILE A 462 -12.15 26.61 -18.89
N ALA A 463 -12.63 27.13 -17.76
CA ALA A 463 -13.93 27.82 -17.67
C ALA A 463 -13.97 29.14 -18.48
N ASN A 464 -12.83 29.82 -18.65
CA ASN A 464 -12.77 31.06 -19.43
C ASN A 464 -12.48 30.84 -20.91
N THR A 465 -12.28 29.60 -21.38
CA THR A 465 -12.12 29.27 -22.81
C THR A 465 -13.41 28.67 -23.40
N GLU A 466 -14.43 28.46 -22.61
CA GLU A 466 -15.74 27.89 -23.01
C GLU A 466 -16.66 28.87 -23.79
N SER A 467 -16.25 30.06 -24.10
CA SER A 467 -17.11 31.05 -24.80
C SER A 467 -16.79 31.27 -26.29
N LYS A 468 -16.09 30.33 -26.94
CA LYS A 468 -16.05 30.31 -28.41
C LYS A 468 -16.54 28.93 -28.87
N LEU A 469 -17.80 28.86 -29.27
CA LEU A 469 -18.33 27.76 -30.08
C LEU A 469 -17.32 27.52 -31.21
N SER A 470 -16.58 26.39 -31.12
CA SER A 470 -15.63 26.01 -32.17
C SER A 470 -16.43 25.61 -33.40
N LYS A 471 -16.14 26.21 -34.53
CA LYS A 471 -16.69 25.85 -35.83
C LYS A 471 -16.21 24.46 -36.30
N HIS A 472 -15.56 23.70 -35.48
CA HIS A 472 -14.94 22.42 -35.80
C HIS A 472 -15.81 21.26 -35.39
N VAL A 473 -15.91 20.23 -36.24
CA VAL A 473 -16.53 18.95 -35.91
C VAL A 473 -15.46 17.89 -35.72
N VAL A 474 -15.60 17.09 -34.69
CA VAL A 474 -14.70 15.97 -34.40
C VAL A 474 -15.51 14.67 -34.42
N ILE A 475 -15.03 13.68 -35.18
CA ILE A 475 -15.66 12.37 -35.29
C ILE A 475 -14.76 11.36 -34.62
N THR A 476 -15.25 10.69 -33.58
CA THR A 476 -14.52 9.59 -32.93
C THR A 476 -15.05 8.25 -33.43
N ILE A 477 -14.16 7.31 -33.78
CA ILE A 477 -14.55 5.98 -34.27
C ILE A 477 -13.97 4.90 -33.38
N ALA A 478 -14.80 4.36 -32.48
CA ALA A 478 -14.53 3.12 -31.81
C ALA A 478 -14.93 1.94 -32.71
N ARG A 479 -14.21 0.83 -32.67
CA ARG A 479 -14.40 -0.24 -33.65
C ARG A 479 -13.96 -1.62 -33.15
N GLU A 480 -14.66 -2.66 -33.52
CA GLU A 480 -14.20 -4.04 -33.38
C GLU A 480 -13.03 -4.33 -34.34
N TYR A 481 -12.23 -5.34 -34.01
CA TYR A 481 -11.14 -5.77 -34.87
C TYR A 481 -11.67 -6.41 -36.15
N ALA A 482 -11.07 -6.04 -37.28
CA ALA A 482 -11.49 -6.46 -38.62
C ALA A 482 -12.93 -6.06 -39.03
N SER A 483 -13.61 -5.15 -38.28
CA SER A 483 -14.91 -4.60 -38.68
C SER A 483 -14.82 -3.59 -39.85
N GLY A 484 -13.64 -3.21 -40.32
CA GLY A 484 -13.48 -2.20 -41.35
C GLY A 484 -13.51 -0.74 -40.84
N GLY A 485 -13.70 -0.51 -39.51
CA GLY A 485 -13.90 0.82 -38.95
C GLY A 485 -12.75 1.80 -39.21
N ARG A 486 -11.49 1.31 -39.32
CA ARG A 486 -10.34 2.13 -39.73
C ARG A 486 -10.46 2.66 -41.15
N TYR A 487 -10.88 1.79 -42.07
CA TYR A 487 -11.06 2.16 -43.48
C TYR A 487 -12.28 3.09 -43.66
N ILE A 488 -13.37 2.83 -42.91
CA ILE A 488 -14.52 3.74 -42.86
C ILE A 488 -14.08 5.12 -42.37
N GLY A 489 -13.27 5.21 -41.31
CA GLY A 489 -12.73 6.49 -40.81
C GLY A 489 -11.92 7.22 -41.85
N LYS A 490 -11.13 6.52 -42.66
CA LYS A 490 -10.39 7.12 -43.80
C LYS A 490 -11.35 7.67 -44.87
N LEU A 491 -12.35 6.89 -45.26
CA LEU A 491 -13.34 7.33 -46.24
C LEU A 491 -14.13 8.56 -45.76
N VAL A 492 -14.51 8.62 -44.50
CA VAL A 492 -15.18 9.77 -43.87
C VAL A 492 -14.26 11.02 -43.93
N ALA A 493 -13.01 10.85 -43.55
CA ALA A 493 -12.03 11.95 -43.60
C ALA A 493 -11.81 12.46 -45.01
N ASP A 494 -11.65 11.56 -45.97
CA ASP A 494 -11.46 11.92 -47.41
C ASP A 494 -12.71 12.62 -47.99
N LYS A 495 -13.93 12.14 -47.67
CA LYS A 495 -15.20 12.73 -48.14
C LYS A 495 -15.46 14.12 -47.56
N LEU A 496 -15.17 14.32 -46.28
CA LEU A 496 -15.38 15.59 -45.59
C LEU A 496 -14.20 16.55 -45.75
N GLY A 497 -13.10 16.13 -46.37
CA GLY A 497 -11.89 16.95 -46.53
C GLY A 497 -11.23 17.32 -45.22
N ILE A 498 -11.33 16.45 -44.20
CA ILE A 498 -10.77 16.67 -42.87
C ILE A 498 -9.70 15.61 -42.55
N LYS A 499 -8.86 15.92 -41.55
CA LYS A 499 -7.70 15.11 -41.24
C LYS A 499 -8.09 13.82 -40.47
N LEU A 500 -7.43 12.70 -40.83
CA LEU A 500 -7.55 11.42 -40.10
C LEU A 500 -6.40 11.30 -39.09
N TYR A 501 -6.74 11.05 -37.85
CA TYR A 501 -5.79 10.73 -36.78
C TYR A 501 -5.96 9.28 -36.34
N ASP A 502 -4.97 8.44 -36.65
CA ASP A 502 -4.90 7.02 -36.29
C ASP A 502 -3.49 6.71 -35.77
N ASN A 503 -2.55 6.32 -36.63
CA ASN A 503 -1.16 6.02 -36.21
C ASN A 503 -0.30 7.27 -35.97
N GLU A 504 -0.69 8.43 -36.49
CA GLU A 504 0.05 9.68 -36.28
C GLU A 504 0.14 10.11 -34.81
N PHE A 505 -0.77 9.66 -33.95
CA PHE A 505 -0.65 9.87 -32.53
C PHE A 505 0.53 9.11 -31.91
N ILE A 506 0.84 7.90 -32.43
CA ILE A 506 1.98 7.10 -31.95
C ILE A 506 3.27 7.85 -32.21
N SER A 507 3.46 8.37 -33.43
CA SER A 507 4.66 9.12 -33.80
C SER A 507 4.83 10.40 -33.00
N LYS A 508 3.74 11.17 -32.78
CA LYS A 508 3.77 12.39 -31.95
C LYS A 508 4.05 12.10 -30.48
N VAL A 509 3.46 11.06 -29.94
CA VAL A 509 3.72 10.64 -28.55
C VAL A 509 5.16 10.12 -28.43
N ALA A 510 5.67 9.41 -29.42
CA ALA A 510 7.07 8.96 -29.48
C ALA A 510 8.03 10.16 -29.46
N GLU A 511 7.76 11.19 -30.26
CA GLU A 511 8.56 12.41 -30.33
C GLU A 511 8.57 13.18 -29.00
N GLU A 512 7.41 13.31 -28.33
CA GLU A 512 7.27 14.02 -27.07
C GLU A 512 7.80 13.26 -25.86
N THR A 513 7.72 11.92 -25.86
CA THR A 513 8.12 11.07 -24.73
C THR A 513 9.53 10.53 -24.87
N GLY A 514 10.12 10.58 -26.06
CA GLY A 514 11.43 9.97 -26.37
C GLY A 514 11.39 8.43 -26.37
N LEU A 515 10.21 7.83 -26.43
CA LEU A 515 10.01 6.37 -26.52
C LEU A 515 9.96 5.96 -28.00
N SER A 516 10.42 4.73 -28.32
CA SER A 516 10.29 4.22 -29.69
C SER A 516 8.83 3.91 -30.02
N GLU A 517 8.42 4.14 -31.27
CA GLU A 517 7.07 3.80 -31.76
C GLU A 517 6.72 2.33 -31.51
N GLU A 518 7.66 1.43 -31.75
CA GLU A 518 7.54 -0.01 -31.46
C GLU A 518 7.28 -0.31 -29.97
N TYR A 519 7.89 0.47 -29.08
CA TYR A 519 7.66 0.36 -27.64
C TYR A 519 6.25 0.82 -27.25
N ILE A 520 5.76 1.90 -27.86
CA ILE A 520 4.42 2.44 -27.62
C ILE A 520 3.38 1.44 -28.12
N GLU A 521 3.50 0.97 -29.35
CA GLU A 521 2.59 0.00 -29.97
C GLU A 521 2.56 -1.36 -29.22
N ASN A 522 3.72 -1.84 -28.80
CA ASN A 522 3.84 -3.07 -28.01
C ASN A 522 3.27 -2.93 -26.59
N ASN A 523 3.33 -1.75 -25.95
CA ASN A 523 2.75 -1.52 -24.63
C ASN A 523 1.24 -1.31 -24.65
N GLU A 524 0.69 -0.80 -25.74
CA GLU A 524 -0.75 -0.81 -25.97
C GLU A 524 -1.30 -2.23 -26.07
N GLN A 525 -0.54 -3.18 -26.63
CA GLN A 525 -0.99 -4.56 -26.91
C GLN A 525 -0.57 -5.58 -25.82
N LYS A 526 0.52 -5.38 -25.11
CA LYS A 526 1.12 -6.40 -24.20
C LYS A 526 0.56 -6.47 -22.77
N ARG A 527 -0.39 -5.65 -22.39
CA ARG A 527 -0.92 -5.58 -21.02
C ARG A 527 -1.59 -6.84 -20.48
N ASP A 528 -1.79 -7.87 -21.32
CA ASP A 528 -2.78 -8.89 -21.05
C ASP A 528 -2.30 -10.20 -20.45
N ALA A 529 -1.05 -10.54 -20.52
CA ALA A 529 -0.53 -11.76 -19.89
C ALA A 529 -0.27 -11.57 -18.38
N LEU A 530 0.10 -10.36 -17.96
CA LEU A 530 0.32 -10.02 -16.55
C LEU A 530 -0.90 -9.38 -15.86
N ALA A 531 -1.79 -8.73 -16.62
CA ALA A 531 -3.00 -8.10 -16.06
C ALA A 531 -4.10 -9.10 -15.72
N SER A 532 -4.14 -10.27 -16.34
CA SER A 532 -5.06 -11.34 -15.97
C SER A 532 -4.68 -12.01 -14.64
N LEU A 533 -3.42 -11.92 -14.20
CA LEU A 533 -2.97 -12.36 -12.89
C LEU A 533 -3.03 -11.25 -11.82
N ASN A 534 -3.08 -9.97 -12.24
CA ASN A 534 -3.14 -8.81 -11.36
C ASN A 534 -4.37 -7.95 -11.68
N ASN A 535 -5.57 -8.48 -11.46
CA ASN A 535 -6.81 -7.70 -11.53
C ASN A 535 -6.77 -6.56 -10.49
N GLY A 536 -6.33 -5.41 -10.97
CA GLY A 536 -6.59 -4.11 -10.37
C GLY A 536 -5.86 -3.86 -9.06
N TYR A 537 -4.70 -3.23 -9.13
CA TYR A 537 -4.30 -2.35 -8.04
C TYR A 537 -3.30 -1.32 -8.53
N TYR A 538 -3.62 -0.08 -8.23
CA TYR A 538 -2.82 1.15 -8.20
C TYR A 538 -1.30 0.90 -8.10
N SER A 539 -0.72 0.28 -9.12
CA SER A 539 0.66 0.55 -9.46
C SER A 539 0.64 1.97 -9.99
N GLY A 540 1.33 2.89 -9.36
CA GLY A 540 1.46 4.25 -9.83
C GLY A 540 1.73 4.26 -11.32
N LEU A 541 1.34 5.34 -11.99
CA LEU A 541 1.38 5.55 -13.44
C LEU A 541 2.41 4.63 -14.09
N ASN A 542 1.94 3.49 -14.63
CA ASN A 542 2.77 2.67 -15.49
C ASN A 542 3.09 3.51 -16.72
N ASN A 543 4.16 3.21 -17.43
CA ASN A 543 4.49 3.88 -18.70
C ASN A 543 3.26 3.97 -19.64
N SER A 544 2.30 3.05 -19.53
CA SER A 544 1.03 3.06 -20.27
C SER A 544 0.00 4.06 -19.75
N ASP A 545 0.00 4.41 -18.46
CA ASP A 545 -0.89 5.46 -17.93
C ASP A 545 -0.35 6.86 -18.27
N GLU A 546 0.97 7.00 -18.29
CA GLU A 546 1.64 8.21 -18.78
C GLU A 546 1.39 8.40 -20.28
N LEU A 547 1.46 7.31 -21.04
CA LEU A 547 1.13 7.27 -22.45
C LEU A 547 -0.33 7.70 -22.70
N PHE A 548 -1.29 7.13 -21.98
CA PHE A 548 -2.70 7.48 -22.09
C PHE A 548 -2.99 8.94 -21.71
N ILE A 549 -2.29 9.49 -20.71
CA ILE A 549 -2.41 10.92 -20.35
C ILE A 549 -1.91 11.81 -21.50
N LYS A 550 -0.76 11.49 -22.09
CA LYS A 550 -0.21 12.22 -23.23
C LYS A 550 -1.09 12.14 -24.46
N GLU A 551 -1.58 10.95 -24.77
CA GLU A 551 -2.57 10.76 -25.84
C GLU A 551 -3.84 11.59 -25.59
N SER A 552 -4.32 11.63 -24.34
CA SER A 552 -5.50 12.42 -23.98
C SER A 552 -5.28 13.92 -24.12
N GLU A 553 -4.07 14.42 -23.82
CA GLU A 553 -3.70 15.83 -24.03
C GLU A 553 -3.65 16.18 -25.51
N LEU A 554 -3.00 15.35 -26.33
CA LEU A 554 -2.92 15.52 -27.77
C LEU A 554 -4.28 15.42 -28.48
N ILE A 555 -5.13 14.47 -28.06
CA ILE A 555 -6.50 14.35 -28.58
C ILE A 555 -7.29 15.63 -28.32
N LYS A 556 -7.20 16.20 -27.13
CA LYS A 556 -7.86 17.46 -26.78
C LYS A 556 -7.31 18.65 -27.55
N GLU A 557 -6.01 18.70 -27.76
CA GLU A 557 -5.35 19.76 -28.51
C GLU A 557 -5.80 19.75 -29.97
N VAL A 558 -5.74 18.58 -30.63
CA VAL A 558 -6.17 18.41 -32.02
C VAL A 558 -7.66 18.74 -32.17
N ALA A 559 -8.50 18.26 -31.29
CA ALA A 559 -9.94 18.50 -31.29
C ALA A 559 -10.31 20.01 -31.12
N ASN A 560 -9.43 20.80 -30.49
CA ASN A 560 -9.60 22.26 -30.37
C ASN A 560 -9.10 23.02 -31.60
N LYS A 561 -8.18 22.44 -32.37
CA LYS A 561 -7.45 23.12 -33.43
C LYS A 561 -8.11 22.99 -34.79
N GLU A 562 -8.66 21.81 -35.10
CA GLU A 562 -9.16 21.49 -36.43
C GLU A 562 -10.27 20.45 -36.43
N SER A 563 -11.10 20.41 -37.48
CA SER A 563 -12.03 19.32 -37.72
C SER A 563 -11.25 18.06 -38.09
N CYS A 564 -11.59 16.93 -37.48
CA CYS A 564 -10.83 15.67 -37.68
C CYS A 564 -11.65 14.43 -37.38
N VAL A 565 -11.14 13.32 -37.91
CA VAL A 565 -11.58 11.93 -37.51
C VAL A 565 -10.50 11.32 -36.63
N ILE A 566 -10.88 10.81 -35.47
CA ILE A 566 -9.99 10.15 -34.51
C ILE A 566 -10.42 8.69 -34.36
N VAL A 567 -9.50 7.75 -34.60
CA VAL A 567 -9.82 6.32 -34.56
C VAL A 567 -9.30 5.66 -33.28
N GLY A 568 -10.21 5.27 -32.39
CA GLY A 568 -9.92 4.54 -31.12
C GLY A 568 -9.42 5.44 -30.00
N ARG A 569 -8.53 4.88 -29.13
CA ARG A 569 -7.83 5.56 -28.03
C ARG A 569 -8.74 6.19 -26.97
N CYS A 570 -9.94 5.60 -26.77
CA CYS A 570 -10.95 6.16 -25.87
C CYS A 570 -11.31 7.62 -26.17
N ALA A 571 -11.17 8.07 -27.45
CA ALA A 571 -11.39 9.46 -27.84
C ALA A 571 -12.83 9.93 -27.55
N ASP A 572 -13.81 9.07 -27.68
CA ASP A 572 -15.21 9.27 -27.30
C ASP A 572 -15.34 9.67 -25.81
N PHE A 573 -14.61 9.00 -24.94
CA PHE A 573 -14.59 9.31 -23.50
C PHE A 573 -13.78 10.57 -23.19
N ILE A 574 -12.61 10.72 -23.81
CA ILE A 574 -11.71 11.87 -23.61
C ILE A 574 -12.38 13.19 -24.00
N LEU A 575 -13.20 13.16 -25.05
CA LEU A 575 -13.93 14.32 -25.59
C LEU A 575 -15.39 14.38 -25.13
N SER A 576 -15.79 13.54 -24.18
CA SER A 576 -17.18 13.48 -23.69
C SER A 576 -17.65 14.84 -23.15
N GLY A 577 -18.92 15.17 -23.44
CA GLY A 577 -19.55 16.42 -23.01
C GLY A 577 -19.30 17.61 -23.95
N ARG A 578 -18.68 17.41 -25.12
CA ARG A 578 -18.51 18.42 -26.16
C ARG A 578 -19.62 18.32 -27.20
N GLU A 579 -20.28 19.42 -27.52
CA GLU A 579 -21.37 19.47 -28.50
C GLU A 579 -20.93 19.22 -29.93
N ASN A 580 -19.66 19.55 -30.26
CA ASN A 580 -19.07 19.40 -31.57
C ASN A 580 -18.46 18.02 -31.86
N VAL A 581 -18.67 17.03 -30.99
CA VAL A 581 -18.14 15.66 -31.14
C VAL A 581 -19.27 14.71 -31.55
N ILE A 582 -18.96 13.82 -32.48
CA ILE A 582 -19.83 12.71 -32.90
C ILE A 582 -19.10 11.39 -32.62
N ASN A 583 -19.70 10.57 -31.78
CA ASN A 583 -19.12 9.29 -31.36
C ASN A 583 -19.75 8.15 -32.15
N VAL A 584 -18.91 7.41 -32.87
CA VAL A 584 -19.34 6.29 -33.74
C VAL A 584 -18.75 5.00 -33.23
N PHE A 585 -19.55 3.91 -33.22
CA PHE A 585 -19.06 2.56 -32.99
C PHE A 585 -19.29 1.71 -34.24
N VAL A 586 -18.24 1.05 -34.75
CA VAL A 586 -18.32 0.18 -35.94
C VAL A 586 -18.10 -1.27 -35.52
N TYR A 587 -19.07 -2.13 -35.80
CA TYR A 587 -19.02 -3.56 -35.56
C TYR A 587 -19.36 -4.36 -36.83
N SER A 588 -19.14 -5.66 -36.79
CA SER A 588 -19.42 -6.56 -37.93
C SER A 588 -19.64 -7.99 -37.45
N ASP A 589 -20.31 -8.79 -38.22
CA ASP A 589 -20.52 -10.20 -37.89
C ASP A 589 -19.20 -10.99 -37.94
N MET A 590 -19.10 -12.05 -37.14
CA MET A 590 -17.85 -12.79 -36.99
C MET A 590 -17.34 -13.40 -38.30
N GLU A 591 -18.23 -13.85 -39.16
CA GLU A 591 -17.86 -14.43 -40.44
C GLU A 591 -17.17 -13.42 -41.36
N ASP A 592 -17.71 -12.20 -41.44
CA ASP A 592 -17.15 -11.10 -42.20
C ASP A 592 -15.83 -10.60 -41.60
N LYS A 593 -15.74 -10.53 -40.28
CA LYS A 593 -14.48 -10.24 -39.60
C LYS A 593 -13.40 -11.26 -39.95
N ILE A 594 -13.71 -12.55 -39.97
CA ILE A 594 -12.79 -13.61 -40.38
C ILE A 594 -12.38 -13.42 -41.85
N ASN A 595 -13.33 -13.18 -42.75
CA ASN A 595 -13.07 -12.97 -44.17
C ASN A 595 -12.13 -11.76 -44.39
N ARG A 596 -12.38 -10.64 -43.70
CA ARG A 596 -11.49 -9.45 -43.78
C ARG A 596 -10.12 -9.73 -43.16
N ALA A 597 -10.07 -10.41 -42.04
CA ALA A 597 -8.81 -10.75 -41.38
C ALA A 597 -7.93 -11.66 -42.26
N THR A 598 -8.51 -12.60 -42.95
CA THR A 598 -7.77 -13.48 -43.87
C THR A 598 -7.38 -12.78 -45.16
N THR A 599 -8.28 -11.99 -45.76
CA THR A 599 -8.04 -11.34 -47.06
C THR A 599 -7.10 -10.15 -46.97
N TYR A 600 -7.26 -9.29 -45.96
CA TYR A 600 -6.55 -8.02 -45.89
C TYR A 600 -5.41 -7.99 -44.86
N TYR A 601 -5.48 -8.84 -43.83
CA TYR A 601 -4.43 -8.90 -42.79
C TYR A 601 -3.56 -10.16 -42.83
N GLY A 602 -3.81 -11.06 -43.83
CA GLY A 602 -2.99 -12.25 -44.04
C GLY A 602 -3.06 -13.30 -42.92
N MET A 603 -4.15 -13.27 -42.13
CA MET A 603 -4.30 -14.23 -41.05
C MET A 603 -4.70 -15.63 -41.56
N ASP A 604 -4.22 -16.67 -40.88
CA ASP A 604 -4.68 -18.04 -41.11
C ASP A 604 -6.14 -18.18 -40.64
N LYS A 605 -7.01 -18.64 -41.52
CA LYS A 605 -8.45 -18.81 -41.28
C LYS A 605 -8.71 -19.65 -40.01
N SER A 606 -7.89 -20.64 -39.73
CA SER A 606 -8.05 -21.53 -38.56
C SER A 606 -7.77 -20.82 -37.22
N LYS A 607 -7.04 -19.68 -37.22
CA LYS A 607 -6.65 -18.91 -36.04
C LYS A 607 -7.39 -17.59 -35.95
N ALA A 608 -8.00 -17.14 -37.03
CA ALA A 608 -8.56 -15.78 -37.15
C ALA A 608 -9.64 -15.50 -36.10
N GLU A 609 -10.59 -16.40 -35.87
CA GLU A 609 -11.65 -16.21 -34.87
C GLU A 609 -11.09 -16.01 -33.44
N LYS A 610 -10.13 -16.87 -33.06
CA LYS A 610 -9.52 -16.81 -31.74
C LYS A 610 -8.75 -15.47 -31.55
N GLU A 611 -8.06 -15.03 -32.58
CA GLU A 611 -7.28 -13.81 -32.55
C GLU A 611 -8.18 -12.56 -32.56
N ILE A 612 -9.25 -12.54 -33.33
CA ILE A 612 -10.26 -11.46 -33.33
C ILE A 612 -10.86 -11.32 -31.93
N LYS A 613 -11.34 -12.42 -31.33
CA LYS A 613 -11.88 -12.40 -29.96
C LYS A 613 -10.84 -11.94 -28.92
N ARG A 614 -9.59 -12.31 -29.10
CA ARG A 614 -8.49 -11.86 -28.24
C ARG A 614 -8.30 -10.35 -28.33
N ILE A 615 -8.21 -9.80 -29.53
CA ILE A 615 -7.96 -8.36 -29.74
C ILE A 615 -9.17 -7.53 -29.26
N ASP A 616 -10.40 -7.96 -29.56
CA ASP A 616 -11.59 -7.24 -29.09
C ASP A 616 -11.70 -7.25 -27.56
N LYS A 617 -11.37 -8.38 -26.91
CA LYS A 617 -11.26 -8.43 -25.43
C LYS A 617 -10.20 -7.49 -24.88
N LEU A 618 -9.07 -7.34 -25.57
CA LEU A 618 -8.02 -6.40 -25.22
C LEU A 618 -8.52 -4.96 -25.25
N ARG A 619 -9.20 -4.56 -26.34
CA ARG A 619 -9.80 -3.24 -26.49
C ARG A 619 -10.87 -2.96 -25.44
N ALA A 620 -11.76 -3.92 -25.18
CA ALA A 620 -12.78 -3.81 -24.15
C ALA A 620 -12.17 -3.63 -22.76
N ASN A 621 -11.13 -4.40 -22.41
CA ASN A 621 -10.42 -4.26 -21.13
C ASN A 621 -9.71 -2.91 -21.00
N HIS A 622 -9.04 -2.45 -22.05
CA HIS A 622 -8.38 -1.14 -22.09
C HIS A 622 -9.39 0.00 -21.90
N TYR A 623 -10.49 -0.03 -22.63
CA TYR A 623 -11.55 0.95 -22.51
C TYR A 623 -12.15 0.96 -21.09
N LYS A 624 -12.52 -0.20 -20.57
CA LYS A 624 -13.07 -0.35 -19.21
C LYS A 624 -12.13 0.13 -18.12
N TYR A 625 -10.82 -0.06 -18.31
CA TYR A 625 -9.80 0.36 -17.35
C TYR A 625 -9.72 1.89 -17.23
N TYR A 626 -9.75 2.62 -18.35
CA TYR A 626 -9.60 4.08 -18.36
C TYR A 626 -10.91 4.83 -18.20
N THR A 627 -12.04 4.22 -18.60
CA THR A 627 -13.35 4.88 -18.65
C THR A 627 -14.33 4.41 -17.57
N GLU A 628 -14.08 3.25 -16.97
CA GLU A 628 -15.00 2.50 -16.08
C GLU A 628 -16.32 2.10 -16.76
N LYS A 629 -16.43 2.23 -18.09
CA LYS A 629 -17.60 1.89 -18.92
C LYS A 629 -17.37 0.61 -19.71
N GLU A 630 -18.46 -0.05 -20.13
CA GLU A 630 -18.38 -1.18 -21.07
C GLU A 630 -18.19 -0.63 -22.50
N TRP A 631 -17.24 -1.21 -23.24
CA TRP A 631 -16.80 -0.73 -24.54
C TRP A 631 -17.87 -0.91 -25.63
N ASP A 632 -18.62 -2.00 -25.59
CA ASP A 632 -19.68 -2.39 -26.52
C ASP A 632 -21.06 -1.83 -26.14
N ASN A 633 -21.13 -0.98 -25.12
CA ASN A 633 -22.40 -0.37 -24.71
C ASN A 633 -22.78 0.77 -25.67
N HIS A 634 -23.85 0.56 -26.43
CA HIS A 634 -24.37 1.52 -27.40
C HIS A 634 -24.65 2.92 -26.82
N SER A 635 -24.93 3.04 -25.51
CA SER A 635 -25.19 4.34 -24.86
C SER A 635 -23.95 5.25 -24.78
N ASN A 636 -22.76 4.75 -25.12
CA ASN A 636 -21.55 5.55 -25.18
C ASN A 636 -21.38 6.28 -26.52
N TYR A 637 -22.18 5.92 -27.54
CA TYR A 637 -22.02 6.36 -28.90
C TYR A 637 -23.28 7.02 -29.44
N ASP A 638 -23.11 8.01 -30.34
CA ASP A 638 -24.22 8.67 -31.04
C ASP A 638 -24.81 7.76 -32.11
N ILE A 639 -23.98 6.91 -32.75
CA ILE A 639 -24.39 5.92 -33.74
C ILE A 639 -23.55 4.64 -33.66
N CYS A 640 -24.18 3.49 -33.80
CA CYS A 640 -23.54 2.17 -33.93
C CYS A 640 -23.88 1.60 -35.33
N ILE A 641 -22.87 1.26 -36.12
CA ILE A 641 -23.03 0.82 -37.52
C ILE A 641 -22.52 -0.61 -37.67
N ASN A 642 -23.38 -1.49 -38.19
CA ASN A 642 -22.95 -2.80 -38.68
C ASN A 642 -22.40 -2.64 -40.11
N SER A 643 -21.07 -2.73 -40.24
CA SER A 643 -20.37 -2.56 -41.52
C SER A 643 -20.59 -3.73 -42.51
N ASP A 644 -21.09 -4.84 -42.03
CA ASP A 644 -21.46 -5.97 -42.86
C ASP A 644 -22.79 -5.70 -43.59
N ALA A 645 -23.80 -5.21 -42.84
CA ALA A 645 -25.11 -4.92 -43.37
C ALA A 645 -25.13 -3.84 -44.47
N PHE A 646 -24.23 -2.84 -44.37
CA PHE A 646 -24.22 -1.68 -45.28
C PHE A 646 -23.02 -1.64 -46.22
N GLY A 647 -22.00 -2.43 -45.96
CA GLY A 647 -20.67 -2.24 -46.60
C GLY A 647 -19.93 -1.00 -46.07
N VAL A 648 -18.61 -0.95 -46.32
CA VAL A 648 -17.76 0.08 -45.78
C VAL A 648 -17.99 1.49 -46.37
N GLU A 649 -18.34 1.53 -47.67
CA GLU A 649 -18.58 2.82 -48.38
C GLU A 649 -19.91 3.43 -47.91
N LYS A 650 -21.00 2.68 -47.88
CA LYS A 650 -22.28 3.20 -47.41
C LYS A 650 -22.27 3.54 -45.91
N SER A 651 -21.53 2.78 -45.11
CA SER A 651 -21.30 3.13 -43.69
C SER A 651 -20.60 4.53 -43.56
N ALA A 652 -19.67 4.83 -44.43
CA ALA A 652 -19.02 6.14 -44.45
C ALA A 652 -19.99 7.25 -44.87
N ASP A 653 -20.88 6.98 -45.88
CA ASP A 653 -21.91 7.92 -46.28
C ASP A 653 -22.84 8.30 -45.15
N LEU A 654 -23.35 7.29 -44.41
CA LEU A 654 -24.24 7.48 -43.27
C LEU A 654 -23.59 8.35 -42.16
N ILE A 655 -22.33 8.16 -41.92
CA ILE A 655 -21.59 9.02 -40.98
C ILE A 655 -21.50 10.46 -41.49
N CYS A 656 -21.21 10.69 -42.81
CA CYS A 656 -21.15 12.02 -43.38
C CYS A 656 -22.52 12.72 -43.32
N GLU A 657 -23.61 12.03 -43.65
CA GLU A 657 -24.98 12.56 -43.57
C GLU A 657 -25.34 12.96 -42.11
N LEU A 658 -24.93 12.18 -41.12
CA LEU A 658 -25.11 12.51 -39.69
C LEU A 658 -24.33 13.80 -39.32
N VAL A 659 -23.10 13.94 -39.79
CA VAL A 659 -22.26 15.14 -39.57
C VAL A 659 -22.90 16.39 -40.15
N GLU A 660 -23.40 16.32 -41.37
CA GLU A 660 -24.08 17.41 -42.04
C GLU A 660 -25.34 17.84 -41.28
N SER A 661 -26.17 16.87 -40.91
CA SER A 661 -27.39 17.09 -40.10
C SER A 661 -27.08 17.76 -38.75
N LYS A 662 -26.02 17.32 -38.05
CA LYS A 662 -25.64 17.93 -36.78
C LYS A 662 -25.11 19.37 -36.96
N LEU A 663 -24.38 19.65 -38.03
CA LEU A 663 -23.90 20.99 -38.37
C LEU A 663 -25.06 21.94 -38.70
N GLU A 664 -26.15 21.45 -39.30
CA GLU A 664 -27.35 22.23 -39.58
C GLU A 664 -28.12 22.56 -38.30
N MET A 665 -28.25 21.62 -37.38
CA MET A 665 -28.88 21.84 -36.05
C MET A 665 -28.14 22.88 -35.21
N VAL A 666 -26.83 23.01 -35.35
CA VAL A 666 -26.03 24.02 -34.64
C VAL A 666 -26.13 25.41 -35.29
N LYS A 667 -26.66 25.51 -36.53
CA LYS A 667 -26.92 26.77 -37.23
C LYS A 667 -28.33 27.34 -36.96
N ALA A 668 -29.29 26.49 -36.51
CA ALA A 668 -30.63 26.88 -36.11
C ALA A 668 -30.69 27.21 -34.63
#